data_2dee466ca9f7a4bd1527ba061b924d5e
#
_entry.id   2dee466ca9f7a4bd1527ba061b924d5e
#
_cell.length_a   1.000
_cell.length_b   1.000
_cell.length_c   1.000
_cell.angle_alpha   90.00
_cell.angle_beta   90.00
_cell.angle_gamma   90.00
#
_symmetry.space_group_name_H-M   'P 1'
#
loop_
_entity.id
_entity.type
_entity.pdbx_description
1 polymer ?
#
loop_
_entity_poly.entity_id
_entity_poly.type
_entity_poly.pdbx_seq_one_letter_code
_entity_poly.pdbx_strand_id
1 'polypeptide(L)'
;MGAEGESMLQLAAEAFQSRNFDLAADIYECQLAGARDPGSRQELMVKRADALTFGGKLPEALDVYRQASEIERLKPVHLASLVEHLSASIRRQDAGCGQGRGEEAGAAAAAAFPGAGATGCAHADFHCRMCLSFLFEPVTLPCGHSFCKRCLEREGGERERERPVVCRQCRDSSRVADVQSYRVNVVLSGLLAKRFPALHQAGRLRREGNGLYAERKVEAALEKYNQAILMAPMDHILFSNRSQIHSSLKHYKKALRDAEVTCRLKPVLCFPLKRKRRSSEEEEAEERRQERTDENKRSRSGELLDLTHQHVRTRVRVRVVFIVRSSLHPEPTAATDSSNCDGGDVLEAADLECSLCMRLFYEPVTTPCGHTFCLQCLERCLDHNPKCPLCKEELSEYLVQRQFCKTVLMEKLISKYLPTDLVERQKIQREEMAELSNLNKNVPIFVCTMAFPTVPCPLHIFEPCYRLMIRRCIETGTNCFGMCLADNVKGFADYGCLLEIRDVKFFSDGRSVVNTIGRRRFKVVQHSERDGYNTADIEYLEDVKVEGVAERELESLHDAVYDQALVWVNSLKTEQKERIEGHFGPMPEKDSELQACPNGPSWCWWLLAVLPLEGRAQLPFLAITSLKNRLSGIRKVLLFMAQCRHR
;
A
#
# COMPACT_ATOMS: atom_id res chain seq x y z
N MET A 1 -18.15 44.30 15.86
CA MET A 1 -17.30 43.78 16.97
C MET A 1 -16.13 44.74 17.12
N GLY A 2 -15.78 45.20 18.31
CA GLY A 2 -14.69 46.13 18.53
C GLY A 2 -13.32 45.41 18.43
N ALA A 3 -12.24 46.19 18.26
CA ALA A 3 -10.86 45.67 18.09
C ALA A 3 -10.41 44.63 19.17
N GLU A 4 -10.98 44.66 20.36
CA GLU A 4 -10.74 43.66 21.42
C GLU A 4 -11.34 42.28 21.09
N GLY A 5 -12.50 42.24 20.41
CA GLY A 5 -13.11 40.96 19.98
C GLY A 5 -12.35 40.24 18.87
N GLU A 6 -11.78 41.01 17.94
CA GLU A 6 -10.91 40.43 16.87
C GLU A 6 -9.61 39.87 17.44
N SER A 7 -9.01 40.55 18.42
CA SER A 7 -7.79 40.06 19.10
C SER A 7 -8.07 38.74 19.88
N MET A 8 -9.21 38.58 20.51
CA MET A 8 -9.58 37.36 21.23
C MET A 8 -9.88 36.19 20.29
N LEU A 9 -10.48 36.44 19.12
CA LEU A 9 -10.72 35.40 18.11
C LEU A 9 -9.41 34.93 17.45
N GLN A 10 -8.45 35.84 17.27
CA GLN A 10 -7.11 35.49 16.83
C GLN A 10 -6.38 34.61 17.86
N LEU A 11 -6.47 34.96 19.14
CA LEU A 11 -5.92 34.17 20.25
C LEU A 11 -6.56 32.76 20.29
N ALA A 12 -7.87 32.64 20.07
CA ALA A 12 -8.54 31.35 19.99
C ALA A 12 -8.02 30.49 18.80
N ALA A 13 -7.77 31.10 17.65
CA ALA A 13 -7.21 30.43 16.49
C ALA A 13 -5.76 29.98 16.74
N GLU A 14 -4.94 30.79 17.40
CA GLU A 14 -3.58 30.44 17.80
C GLU A 14 -3.55 29.30 18.85
N ALA A 15 -4.48 29.34 19.83
CA ALA A 15 -4.65 28.24 20.78
C ALA A 15 -5.06 26.94 20.10
N PHE A 16 -5.94 26.98 19.10
CA PHE A 16 -6.33 25.83 18.30
C PHE A 16 -5.16 25.27 17.49
N GLN A 17 -4.36 26.11 16.83
CA GLN A 17 -3.17 25.71 16.07
C GLN A 17 -2.08 25.12 16.96
N SER A 18 -1.90 25.64 18.18
CA SER A 18 -0.97 25.12 19.19
C SER A 18 -1.48 23.87 19.92
N ARG A 19 -2.62 23.31 19.49
CA ARG A 19 -3.30 22.13 20.06
C ARG A 19 -3.79 22.31 21.51
N ASN A 20 -3.95 23.55 21.96
CA ASN A 20 -4.60 23.85 23.24
C ASN A 20 -6.11 24.01 23.00
N PHE A 21 -6.79 22.87 22.77
CA PHE A 21 -8.19 22.84 22.33
C PHE A 21 -9.16 23.29 23.45
N ASP A 22 -8.84 23.04 24.71
CA ASP A 22 -9.67 23.49 25.85
C ASP A 22 -9.70 25.00 25.93
N LEU A 23 -8.53 25.64 25.86
CA LEU A 23 -8.45 27.10 25.86
C LEU A 23 -9.15 27.72 24.63
N ALA A 24 -9.01 27.11 23.46
CA ALA A 24 -9.70 27.57 22.27
C ALA A 24 -11.23 27.48 22.43
N ALA A 25 -11.75 26.37 22.97
CA ALA A 25 -13.18 26.18 23.22
C ALA A 25 -13.74 27.20 24.20
N ASP A 26 -13.01 27.49 25.30
CA ASP A 26 -13.39 28.45 26.32
C ASP A 26 -13.43 29.89 25.76
N ILE A 27 -12.45 30.27 24.96
CA ILE A 27 -12.43 31.59 24.33
C ILE A 27 -13.59 31.74 23.34
N TYR A 28 -13.90 30.74 22.50
CA TYR A 28 -15.05 30.78 21.61
C TYR A 28 -16.37 30.88 22.42
N GLU A 29 -16.49 30.20 23.55
CA GLU A 29 -17.65 30.31 24.45
C GLU A 29 -17.83 31.73 24.98
N CYS A 30 -16.77 32.35 25.47
CA CYS A 30 -16.81 33.74 25.94
C CYS A 30 -17.26 34.70 24.85
N GLN A 31 -16.82 34.50 23.60
CA GLN A 31 -17.19 35.36 22.48
C GLN A 31 -18.64 35.15 21.99
N LEU A 32 -19.25 33.99 22.25
CA LEU A 32 -20.66 33.72 21.95
C LEU A 32 -21.62 34.67 22.72
N ALA A 33 -21.26 35.10 23.93
CA ALA A 33 -22.05 36.04 24.70
C ALA A 33 -22.18 37.43 24.05
N GLY A 34 -21.19 37.83 23.25
CA GLY A 34 -21.16 39.12 22.54
C GLY A 34 -21.71 39.06 21.08
N ALA A 35 -21.97 37.89 20.53
CA ALA A 35 -22.42 37.72 19.16
C ALA A 35 -23.93 37.96 19.02
N ARG A 36 -24.31 39.09 18.35
CA ARG A 36 -25.73 39.48 18.15
C ARG A 36 -26.30 38.98 16.84
N ASP A 37 -25.45 38.76 15.83
CA ASP A 37 -25.85 38.27 14.51
C ASP A 37 -25.95 36.74 14.50
N PRO A 38 -27.08 36.14 14.00
CA PRO A 38 -27.29 34.70 13.97
C PRO A 38 -26.20 33.94 13.20
N GLY A 39 -25.71 34.44 12.05
CA GLY A 39 -24.68 33.80 11.25
C GLY A 39 -23.34 33.77 11.96
N SER A 40 -22.90 34.90 12.53
CA SER A 40 -21.66 34.97 13.34
C SER A 40 -21.75 34.09 14.58
N ARG A 41 -22.93 33.99 15.19
CA ARG A 41 -23.15 33.10 16.34
C ARG A 41 -23.04 31.64 15.97
N GLN A 42 -23.61 31.24 14.84
CA GLN A 42 -23.49 29.86 14.33
C GLN A 42 -22.05 29.50 14.04
N GLU A 43 -21.29 30.40 13.35
CA GLU A 43 -19.89 30.16 13.02
C GLU A 43 -19.02 29.97 14.27
N LEU A 44 -19.22 30.78 15.32
CA LEU A 44 -18.53 30.65 16.61
C LEU A 44 -18.87 29.31 17.29
N MET A 45 -20.14 28.90 17.24
CA MET A 45 -20.55 27.60 17.80
C MET A 45 -19.89 26.44 17.04
N VAL A 46 -19.78 26.51 15.71
CA VAL A 46 -19.08 25.49 14.93
C VAL A 46 -17.60 25.45 15.31
N LYS A 47 -16.92 26.59 15.41
CA LYS A 47 -15.50 26.64 15.84
C LYS A 47 -15.29 26.11 17.25
N ARG A 48 -16.23 26.37 18.17
CA ARG A 48 -16.21 25.77 19.51
C ARG A 48 -16.39 24.27 19.44
N ALA A 49 -17.34 23.78 18.67
CA ALA A 49 -17.59 22.36 18.51
C ALA A 49 -16.41 21.64 17.88
N ASP A 50 -15.73 22.28 16.91
CA ASP A 50 -14.48 21.78 16.33
C ASP A 50 -13.39 21.65 17.40
N ALA A 51 -13.19 22.67 18.25
CA ALA A 51 -12.22 22.63 19.34
C ALA A 51 -12.52 21.50 20.33
N LEU A 52 -13.76 21.35 20.75
CA LEU A 52 -14.19 20.24 21.62
C LEU A 52 -13.98 18.87 20.96
N THR A 53 -14.22 18.78 19.66
CA THR A 53 -13.99 17.55 18.89
C THR A 53 -12.52 17.12 18.92
N PHE A 54 -11.61 18.05 18.64
CA PHE A 54 -10.17 17.78 18.66
C PHE A 54 -9.61 17.61 20.08
N GLY A 55 -10.27 18.21 21.09
CA GLY A 55 -9.99 18.00 22.52
C GLY A 55 -10.51 16.67 23.07
N GLY A 56 -11.18 15.85 22.25
CA GLY A 56 -11.70 14.52 22.64
C GLY A 56 -13.02 14.56 23.41
N LYS A 57 -13.66 15.73 23.58
CA LYS A 57 -14.95 15.93 24.26
C LYS A 57 -16.12 15.78 23.27
N LEU A 58 -16.22 14.62 22.63
CA LEU A 58 -17.19 14.33 21.57
C LEU A 58 -18.65 14.51 21.96
N PRO A 59 -19.14 14.10 23.18
CA PRO A 59 -20.52 14.32 23.56
C PRO A 59 -20.87 15.81 23.62
N GLU A 60 -20.02 16.63 24.22
CA GLU A 60 -20.21 18.09 24.33
C GLU A 60 -20.16 18.76 22.96
N ALA A 61 -19.23 18.31 22.09
CA ALA A 61 -19.13 18.80 20.71
C ALA A 61 -20.43 18.56 19.93
N LEU A 62 -21.01 17.35 20.03
CA LEU A 62 -22.26 16.99 19.33
C LEU A 62 -23.43 17.82 19.83
N ASP A 63 -23.51 18.15 21.14
CA ASP A 63 -24.52 19.04 21.68
C ASP A 63 -24.39 20.46 21.13
N VAL A 64 -23.17 20.98 21.00
CA VAL A 64 -22.92 22.31 20.43
C VAL A 64 -23.25 22.33 18.94
N TYR A 65 -22.90 21.29 18.15
CA TYR A 65 -23.32 21.18 16.74
C TYR A 65 -24.84 21.13 16.60
N ARG A 66 -25.54 20.42 17.50
CA ARG A 66 -27.00 20.39 17.51
C ARG A 66 -27.59 21.78 17.74
N GLN A 67 -27.12 22.50 18.75
CA GLN A 67 -27.54 23.87 19.04
C GLN A 67 -27.24 24.80 17.86
N ALA A 68 -26.07 24.66 17.19
CA ALA A 68 -25.74 25.44 16.00
C ALA A 68 -26.70 25.14 14.84
N SER A 69 -27.21 23.91 14.73
CA SER A 69 -28.19 23.52 13.71
C SER A 69 -29.59 24.06 13.93
N GLU A 70 -29.91 24.46 15.16
CA GLU A 70 -31.19 25.10 15.52
C GLU A 70 -31.23 26.58 15.10
N ILE A 71 -30.06 27.23 14.95
CA ILE A 71 -29.97 28.62 14.47
C ILE A 71 -30.15 28.66 12.96
N GLU A 72 -29.37 27.89 12.22
CA GLU A 72 -29.43 27.76 10.77
C GLU A 72 -28.94 26.36 10.34
N ARG A 73 -29.41 25.86 9.19
CA ARG A 73 -29.04 24.54 8.69
C ARG A 73 -27.52 24.43 8.44
N LEU A 74 -26.87 23.49 9.13
CA LEU A 74 -25.43 23.23 8.96
C LEU A 74 -25.10 22.76 7.54
N LYS A 75 -24.07 23.37 6.95
CA LYS A 75 -23.49 22.96 5.66
C LYS A 75 -22.51 21.81 5.86
N PRO A 76 -22.25 20.94 4.85
CA PRO A 76 -21.27 19.87 4.95
C PRO A 76 -19.88 20.32 5.40
N VAL A 77 -19.48 21.55 5.05
CA VAL A 77 -18.20 22.16 5.45
C VAL A 77 -18.11 22.36 6.97
N HIS A 78 -19.23 22.67 7.64
CA HIS A 78 -19.29 22.87 9.10
C HIS A 78 -19.09 21.57 9.88
N LEU A 79 -19.25 20.41 9.26
CA LEU A 79 -19.09 19.08 9.88
C LEU A 79 -17.80 18.39 9.44
N ALA A 80 -16.96 19.03 8.64
CA ALA A 80 -15.76 18.43 8.09
C ALA A 80 -14.80 17.95 9.20
N SER A 81 -14.54 18.79 10.19
CA SER A 81 -13.68 18.50 11.34
C SER A 81 -14.21 17.34 12.19
N LEU A 82 -15.51 17.29 12.42
CA LEU A 82 -16.17 16.19 13.16
C LEU A 82 -16.01 14.87 12.41
N VAL A 83 -16.26 14.85 11.09
CA VAL A 83 -16.14 13.66 10.26
C VAL A 83 -14.70 13.16 10.20
N GLU A 84 -13.73 14.08 10.09
CA GLU A 84 -12.31 13.74 10.10
C GLU A 84 -11.87 13.14 11.43
N HIS A 85 -12.27 13.76 12.54
CA HIS A 85 -11.97 13.28 13.89
C HIS A 85 -12.60 11.91 14.17
N LEU A 86 -13.87 11.71 13.83
CA LEU A 86 -14.55 10.42 13.96
C LEU A 86 -13.86 9.34 13.12
N SER A 87 -13.48 9.68 11.89
CA SER A 87 -12.73 8.77 11.03
C SER A 87 -11.36 8.39 11.61
N ALA A 88 -10.65 9.38 12.19
CA ALA A 88 -9.37 9.17 12.84
C ALA A 88 -9.51 8.41 14.18
N SER A 89 -10.58 8.63 14.91
CA SER A 89 -10.88 7.94 16.19
C SER A 89 -11.23 6.46 15.94
N ILE A 90 -12.04 6.18 14.92
CA ILE A 90 -12.35 4.82 14.48
C ILE A 90 -11.07 4.08 14.05
N ARG A 91 -10.19 4.75 13.29
CA ARG A 91 -8.89 4.17 12.91
C ARG A 91 -7.96 3.93 14.09
N ARG A 92 -8.00 4.77 15.13
CA ARG A 92 -7.20 4.61 16.35
C ARG A 92 -7.73 3.50 17.28
N GLN A 93 -9.02 3.28 17.35
CA GLN A 93 -9.60 2.13 18.06
C GLN A 93 -9.23 0.81 17.39
N ASP A 94 -9.06 0.80 16.07
CA ASP A 94 -8.51 -0.36 15.33
C ASP A 94 -6.98 -0.55 15.58
N ALA A 95 -6.25 0.49 15.99
CA ALA A 95 -4.81 0.46 16.26
C ALA A 95 -4.43 0.33 17.75
N GLY A 96 -5.37 0.46 18.66
CA GLY A 96 -5.13 0.63 20.11
C GLY A 96 -5.31 -0.62 20.96
N CYS A 97 -5.04 -1.81 20.46
CA CYS A 97 -4.94 -3.01 21.28
C CYS A 97 -3.47 -3.48 21.37
N GLY A 98 -2.68 -2.78 22.18
CA GLY A 98 -1.33 -3.22 22.47
C GLY A 98 -0.48 -2.15 23.16
N GLN A 99 -0.66 -1.95 24.46
CA GLN A 99 0.44 -1.78 25.43
C GLN A 99 -0.16 -1.44 26.81
N GLY A 100 -0.12 -2.44 27.68
CA GLY A 100 -0.37 -2.24 29.09
C GLY A 100 0.88 -1.73 29.80
N ARG A 101 0.71 -0.78 30.69
CA ARG A 101 1.45 -0.68 31.95
C ARG A 101 0.52 -0.13 33.02
N GLY A 102 0.50 -0.84 34.13
CA GLY A 102 -0.35 -0.55 35.24
C GLY A 102 0.13 0.63 36.07
N GLU A 103 -0.83 1.15 36.82
CA GLU A 103 -0.66 1.51 38.21
C GLU A 103 -2.04 1.69 38.86
N GLU A 104 -2.10 1.24 40.10
CA GLU A 104 -3.28 1.12 40.95
C GLU A 104 -3.88 2.47 41.35
N ALA A 105 -5.19 2.57 41.47
CA ALA A 105 -5.87 2.94 42.72
C ALA A 105 -7.34 3.32 42.49
N GLY A 106 -8.23 2.81 43.36
CA GLY A 106 -9.42 3.53 43.77
C GLY A 106 -10.77 2.99 43.29
N ALA A 107 -11.33 2.09 44.08
CA ALA A 107 -12.70 1.60 43.99
C ALA A 107 -13.75 2.69 44.20
N ALA A 108 -14.80 2.73 43.36
CA ALA A 108 -16.15 3.10 43.79
C ALA A 108 -17.18 2.49 42.81
N ALA A 109 -18.08 1.72 43.39
CA ALA A 109 -19.16 1.02 42.74
C ALA A 109 -20.22 1.96 42.16
N ALA A 110 -20.69 1.68 40.94
CA ALA A 110 -22.00 2.08 40.48
C ALA A 110 -22.58 1.05 39.50
N ALA A 111 -23.80 0.70 39.77
CA ALA A 111 -24.63 -0.40 39.31
C ALA A 111 -24.67 -0.64 37.81
N ALA A 112 -24.67 -1.93 37.50
CA ALA A 112 -24.89 -2.53 36.17
C ALA A 112 -26.33 -2.31 35.66
N PHE A 113 -26.45 -1.95 34.40
CA PHE A 113 -27.57 -2.37 33.56
C PHE A 113 -27.10 -3.44 32.56
N PRO A 114 -27.67 -4.62 32.55
CA PRO A 114 -27.34 -5.65 31.59
C PRO A 114 -28.26 -5.50 30.37
N GLY A 115 -27.72 -5.20 29.23
CA GLY A 115 -28.57 -5.15 28.06
C GLY A 115 -27.85 -4.81 26.76
N ALA A 116 -27.18 -5.77 26.19
CA ALA A 116 -27.02 -6.08 24.77
C ALA A 116 -25.70 -6.83 24.61
N GLY A 117 -25.73 -8.12 24.78
CA GLY A 117 -24.63 -9.02 24.47
C GLY A 117 -24.21 -8.85 23.02
N ALA A 118 -23.11 -8.16 22.81
CA ALA A 118 -22.33 -8.24 21.58
C ALA A 118 -21.68 -9.64 21.57
N THR A 119 -22.41 -10.65 21.11
CA THR A 119 -21.80 -11.84 20.55
C THR A 119 -21.08 -11.39 19.29
N GLY A 120 -19.89 -10.83 19.45
CA GLY A 120 -18.95 -10.54 18.39
C GLY A 120 -18.74 -11.87 17.66
N CYS A 121 -19.27 -11.98 16.43
CA CYS A 121 -19.12 -13.16 15.60
C CYS A 121 -17.61 -13.42 15.46
N ALA A 122 -17.11 -14.51 16.01
CA ALA A 122 -15.70 -14.89 16.02
C ALA A 122 -15.05 -14.91 14.61
N HIS A 123 -15.86 -14.71 13.58
CA HIS A 123 -15.50 -14.77 12.17
C HIS A 123 -15.62 -13.44 11.43
N ALA A 124 -15.78 -12.31 12.14
CA ALA A 124 -15.99 -11.00 11.50
C ALA A 124 -14.89 -10.61 10.50
N ASP A 125 -13.65 -10.97 10.80
CA ASP A 125 -12.48 -10.69 9.95
C ASP A 125 -12.51 -11.44 8.60
N PHE A 126 -13.25 -12.55 8.53
CA PHE A 126 -13.34 -13.41 7.34
C PHE A 126 -14.59 -13.16 6.49
N HIS A 127 -15.19 -11.97 6.58
CA HIS A 127 -16.34 -11.60 5.77
C HIS A 127 -15.94 -10.76 4.55
N CYS A 128 -16.51 -11.10 3.41
CA CYS A 128 -16.40 -10.30 2.20
C CYS A 128 -17.16 -8.98 2.37
N ARG A 129 -16.47 -7.85 2.20
CA ARG A 129 -17.08 -6.51 2.32
C ARG A 129 -18.12 -6.18 1.24
N MET A 130 -18.19 -6.98 0.18
CA MET A 130 -19.18 -6.79 -0.89
C MET A 130 -20.51 -7.51 -0.58
N CYS A 131 -20.47 -8.77 -0.18
CA CYS A 131 -21.66 -9.55 0.11
C CYS A 131 -21.99 -9.67 1.60
N LEU A 132 -21.10 -9.21 2.48
CA LEU A 132 -21.23 -9.24 3.94
C LEU A 132 -21.43 -10.67 4.52
N SER A 133 -21.05 -11.69 3.77
CA SER A 133 -21.07 -13.10 4.15
C SER A 133 -19.65 -13.65 4.24
N PHE A 134 -19.50 -14.87 4.77
CA PHE A 134 -18.22 -15.55 4.87
C PHE A 134 -17.49 -15.58 3.52
N LEU A 135 -16.19 -15.29 3.56
CA LEU A 135 -15.34 -15.18 2.38
C LEU A 135 -15.15 -16.55 1.73
N PHE A 136 -15.63 -16.69 0.51
CA PHE A 136 -15.54 -17.93 -0.25
C PHE A 136 -14.86 -17.69 -1.60
N GLU A 137 -13.91 -18.55 -1.96
CA GLU A 137 -13.03 -18.35 -3.13
C GLU A 137 -12.42 -16.95 -3.13
N PRO A 138 -11.57 -16.63 -2.12
CA PRO A 138 -11.00 -15.31 -1.98
C PRO A 138 -10.09 -14.95 -3.16
N VAL A 139 -10.30 -13.79 -3.75
CA VAL A 139 -9.42 -13.17 -4.75
C VAL A 139 -8.84 -11.91 -4.13
N THR A 140 -7.53 -11.76 -4.19
CA THR A 140 -6.81 -10.59 -3.69
C THR A 140 -6.52 -9.64 -4.86
N LEU A 141 -6.97 -8.40 -4.73
CA LEU A 141 -6.74 -7.33 -5.72
C LEU A 141 -5.32 -6.75 -5.58
N PRO A 142 -4.81 -6.00 -6.57
CA PRO A 142 -3.49 -5.35 -6.50
C PRO A 142 -3.30 -4.45 -5.28
N CYS A 143 -4.37 -3.85 -4.76
CA CYS A 143 -4.36 -3.06 -3.53
C CYS A 143 -4.31 -3.90 -2.23
N GLY A 144 -4.14 -5.21 -2.31
CA GLY A 144 -4.03 -6.14 -1.17
C GLY A 144 -5.34 -6.53 -0.51
N HIS A 145 -6.50 -5.98 -0.92
CA HIS A 145 -7.79 -6.34 -0.37
C HIS A 145 -8.39 -7.58 -1.03
N SER A 146 -9.04 -8.44 -0.22
CA SER A 146 -9.59 -9.70 -0.68
C SER A 146 -11.11 -9.72 -0.65
N PHE A 147 -11.72 -10.28 -1.70
CA PHE A 147 -13.17 -10.41 -1.88
C PHE A 147 -13.51 -11.80 -2.44
N CYS A 148 -14.79 -12.21 -2.34
CA CYS A 148 -15.22 -13.42 -3.03
C CYS A 148 -15.10 -13.24 -4.55
N LYS A 149 -14.59 -14.25 -5.25
CA LYS A 149 -14.46 -14.24 -6.72
C LYS A 149 -15.74 -13.83 -7.42
N ARG A 150 -16.86 -14.46 -7.05
CA ARG A 150 -18.18 -14.17 -7.63
C ARG A 150 -18.68 -12.76 -7.36
N CYS A 151 -18.29 -12.14 -6.25
CA CYS A 151 -18.65 -10.74 -5.97
C CYS A 151 -17.97 -9.79 -6.95
N LEU A 152 -16.71 -10.03 -7.25
CA LEU A 152 -15.95 -9.27 -8.24
C LEU A 152 -16.47 -9.47 -9.67
N GLU A 153 -16.76 -10.72 -10.06
CA GLU A 153 -17.34 -11.05 -11.37
C GLU A 153 -18.69 -10.35 -11.62
N ARG A 154 -19.53 -10.21 -10.56
CA ARG A 154 -20.82 -9.51 -10.65
C ARG A 154 -20.67 -8.00 -10.85
N GLU A 155 -19.63 -7.40 -10.31
CA GLU A 155 -19.37 -5.96 -10.44
C GLU A 155 -18.85 -5.61 -11.83
N GLY A 156 -18.06 -6.49 -12.45
CA GLY A 156 -17.52 -6.33 -13.81
C GLY A 156 -18.57 -6.43 -14.94
N GLY A 157 -19.79 -6.93 -14.67
CA GLY A 157 -20.97 -6.97 -15.55
C GLY A 157 -20.76 -7.61 -16.92
N GLU A 158 -21.68 -8.51 -17.35
CA GLU A 158 -21.61 -9.21 -18.65
C GLU A 158 -21.71 -8.29 -19.90
N ARG A 159 -22.03 -7.01 -19.75
CA ARG A 159 -22.27 -6.07 -20.86
C ARG A 159 -21.28 -4.90 -21.01
N GLU A 160 -20.41 -4.69 -20.03
CA GLU A 160 -19.43 -3.61 -20.07
C GLU A 160 -18.04 -4.15 -19.71
N ARG A 161 -17.42 -4.88 -20.65
CA ARG A 161 -16.06 -5.47 -20.50
C ARG A 161 -14.93 -4.46 -20.30
N GLU A 162 -15.23 -3.16 -20.29
CA GLU A 162 -14.24 -2.08 -20.28
C GLU A 162 -14.23 -1.25 -18.98
N ARG A 163 -15.10 -1.53 -18.01
CA ARG A 163 -15.05 -0.78 -16.74
C ARG A 163 -14.09 -1.43 -15.76
N PRO A 164 -13.01 -0.73 -15.36
CA PRO A 164 -12.10 -1.24 -14.34
C PRO A 164 -12.84 -1.42 -13.03
N VAL A 165 -12.63 -2.56 -12.37
CA VAL A 165 -13.18 -2.80 -11.03
C VAL A 165 -12.40 -1.97 -10.01
N VAL A 166 -13.12 -1.12 -9.29
CA VAL A 166 -12.59 -0.28 -8.23
C VAL A 166 -12.73 -1.00 -6.88
N CYS A 167 -11.68 -1.07 -6.10
CA CYS A 167 -11.75 -1.65 -4.76
C CYS A 167 -12.70 -0.84 -3.86
N ARG A 168 -13.76 -1.50 -3.35
CA ARG A 168 -14.75 -0.85 -2.47
C ARG A 168 -14.20 -0.53 -1.08
N GLN A 169 -13.05 -1.04 -0.70
CA GLN A 169 -12.48 -0.86 0.63
C GLN A 169 -11.52 0.33 0.71
N CYS A 170 -10.62 0.49 -0.23
CA CYS A 170 -9.69 1.63 -0.28
C CYS A 170 -10.04 2.69 -1.31
N ARG A 171 -11.02 2.42 -2.18
CA ARG A 171 -11.39 3.26 -3.34
C ARG A 171 -10.20 3.56 -4.26
N ASP A 172 -9.12 2.83 -4.11
CA ASP A 172 -7.96 2.95 -4.96
C ASP A 172 -8.36 2.53 -6.37
N SER A 173 -8.12 3.42 -7.30
CA SER A 173 -8.40 3.23 -8.73
C SER A 173 -7.32 2.41 -9.44
N SER A 174 -6.59 1.57 -8.70
CA SER A 174 -5.72 0.58 -9.35
C SER A 174 -6.61 -0.24 -10.29
N ARG A 175 -6.55 0.15 -11.56
CA ARG A 175 -7.42 -0.34 -12.62
C ARG A 175 -7.16 -1.81 -12.85
N VAL A 176 -7.96 -2.66 -12.24
CA VAL A 176 -7.97 -4.08 -12.59
C VAL A 176 -8.68 -4.19 -13.94
N ALA A 177 -7.91 -4.22 -15.00
CA ALA A 177 -8.43 -4.24 -16.36
C ALA A 177 -9.26 -5.51 -16.63
N ASP A 178 -8.87 -6.64 -16.04
CA ASP A 178 -9.60 -7.90 -16.16
C ASP A 178 -9.62 -8.66 -14.84
N VAL A 179 -10.76 -8.66 -14.15
CA VAL A 179 -10.99 -9.43 -12.91
C VAL A 179 -10.98 -10.94 -13.18
N GLN A 180 -11.28 -11.38 -14.39
CA GLN A 180 -11.33 -12.80 -14.73
C GLN A 180 -9.94 -13.43 -14.77
N SER A 181 -8.90 -12.64 -15.01
CA SER A 181 -7.50 -13.10 -14.96
C SER A 181 -7.02 -13.42 -13.55
N TYR A 182 -7.69 -12.90 -12.49
CA TYR A 182 -7.30 -13.14 -11.11
C TYR A 182 -7.80 -14.49 -10.61
N ARG A 183 -6.88 -15.29 -10.09
CA ARG A 183 -7.19 -16.58 -9.50
C ARG A 183 -7.43 -16.48 -8.01
N VAL A 184 -8.05 -17.53 -7.47
CA VAL A 184 -8.31 -17.67 -6.03
C VAL A 184 -6.98 -17.68 -5.27
N ASN A 185 -6.89 -16.89 -4.20
CA ASN A 185 -5.76 -16.91 -3.28
C ASN A 185 -5.68 -18.27 -2.60
N VAL A 186 -4.64 -19.02 -2.96
CA VAL A 186 -4.48 -20.43 -2.57
C VAL A 186 -4.35 -20.58 -1.05
N VAL A 187 -3.50 -19.75 -0.43
CA VAL A 187 -3.23 -19.80 1.01
C VAL A 187 -4.47 -19.43 1.81
N LEU A 188 -5.13 -18.31 1.49
CA LEU A 188 -6.37 -17.91 2.18
C LEU A 188 -7.48 -18.93 1.99
N SER A 189 -7.63 -19.51 0.80
CA SER A 189 -8.66 -20.53 0.54
C SER A 189 -8.41 -21.80 1.33
N GLY A 190 -7.16 -22.27 1.41
CA GLY A 190 -6.76 -23.43 2.21
C GLY A 190 -6.98 -23.20 3.71
N LEU A 191 -6.55 -22.04 4.20
CA LEU A 191 -6.74 -21.64 5.59
C LEU A 191 -8.23 -21.59 6.00
N LEU A 192 -9.08 -20.98 5.16
CA LEU A 192 -10.51 -20.91 5.40
C LEU A 192 -11.18 -22.29 5.38
N ALA A 193 -10.71 -23.19 4.51
CA ALA A 193 -11.20 -24.56 4.44
C ALA A 193 -10.77 -25.38 5.68
N LYS A 194 -9.53 -25.20 6.16
CA LYS A 194 -8.99 -25.88 7.36
C LYS A 194 -9.67 -25.37 8.63
N ARG A 195 -9.76 -24.04 8.79
CA ARG A 195 -10.25 -23.41 10.03
C ARG A 195 -11.76 -23.42 10.17
N PHE A 196 -12.51 -23.32 9.06
CA PHE A 196 -13.96 -23.22 9.02
C PHE A 196 -14.57 -24.20 8.02
N PRO A 197 -14.39 -25.52 8.20
CA PRO A 197 -14.79 -26.52 7.22
C PRO A 197 -16.29 -26.47 6.90
N ALA A 198 -17.15 -26.26 7.91
CA ALA A 198 -18.59 -26.17 7.72
C ALA A 198 -18.99 -24.94 6.87
N LEU A 199 -18.43 -23.76 7.16
CA LEU A 199 -18.71 -22.53 6.40
C LEU A 199 -18.17 -22.62 4.97
N HIS A 200 -16.98 -23.18 4.81
CA HIS A 200 -16.39 -23.42 3.49
C HIS A 200 -17.22 -24.41 2.66
N GLN A 201 -17.69 -25.50 3.27
CA GLN A 201 -18.58 -26.47 2.61
C GLN A 201 -19.94 -25.85 2.24
N ALA A 202 -20.52 -25.02 3.11
CA ALA A 202 -21.73 -24.25 2.80
C ALA A 202 -21.52 -23.34 1.56
N GLY A 203 -20.35 -22.71 1.45
CA GLY A 203 -19.95 -21.93 0.28
C GLY A 203 -19.89 -22.76 -1.01
N ARG A 204 -19.34 -24.00 -0.94
CA ARG A 204 -19.33 -24.95 -2.07
C ARG A 204 -20.73 -25.34 -2.50
N LEU A 205 -21.58 -25.77 -1.54
CA LEU A 205 -22.99 -26.15 -1.81
C LEU A 205 -23.77 -24.97 -2.40
N ARG A 206 -23.53 -23.74 -1.93
CA ARG A 206 -24.10 -22.52 -2.52
C ARG A 206 -23.67 -22.33 -3.98
N ARG A 207 -22.41 -22.58 -4.31
CA ARG A 207 -21.92 -22.49 -5.69
C ARG A 207 -22.56 -23.54 -6.58
N GLU A 208 -22.62 -24.80 -6.12
CA GLU A 208 -23.29 -25.91 -6.82
C GLU A 208 -24.77 -25.60 -7.04
N GLY A 209 -25.48 -25.15 -6.00
CA GLY A 209 -26.87 -24.75 -6.09
C GLY A 209 -27.11 -23.59 -7.08
N ASN A 210 -26.21 -22.61 -7.13
CA ASN A 210 -26.28 -21.54 -8.14
C ASN A 210 -26.13 -22.08 -9.57
N GLY A 211 -25.20 -23.04 -9.79
CA GLY A 211 -24.99 -23.68 -11.10
C GLY A 211 -26.23 -24.45 -11.54
N LEU A 212 -26.76 -25.31 -10.66
CA LEU A 212 -28.00 -26.07 -10.93
C LEU A 212 -29.20 -25.17 -11.23
N TYR A 213 -29.32 -24.03 -10.51
CA TYR A 213 -30.39 -23.06 -10.79
C TYR A 213 -30.20 -22.37 -12.15
N ALA A 214 -29.00 -22.09 -12.56
CA ALA A 214 -28.71 -21.56 -13.90
C ALA A 214 -29.05 -22.57 -15.00
N GLU A 215 -28.84 -23.88 -14.74
CA GLU A 215 -29.22 -24.99 -15.61
C GLU A 215 -30.73 -25.32 -15.56
N ARG A 216 -31.53 -24.54 -14.82
CA ARG A 216 -33.00 -24.76 -14.59
C ARG A 216 -33.35 -26.04 -13.82
N LYS A 217 -32.39 -26.69 -13.15
CA LYS A 217 -32.60 -27.83 -12.25
C LYS A 217 -32.99 -27.32 -10.85
N VAL A 218 -34.22 -26.82 -10.73
CA VAL A 218 -34.66 -26.00 -9.59
C VAL A 218 -34.76 -26.79 -8.29
N GLU A 219 -35.28 -28.02 -8.35
CA GLU A 219 -35.41 -28.91 -7.19
C GLU A 219 -34.05 -29.35 -6.65
N ALA A 220 -33.11 -29.71 -7.54
CA ALA A 220 -31.74 -30.07 -7.15
C ALA A 220 -31.00 -28.88 -6.55
N ALA A 221 -31.23 -27.67 -7.08
CA ALA A 221 -30.67 -26.44 -6.51
C ALA A 221 -31.23 -26.19 -5.10
N LEU A 222 -32.54 -26.39 -4.88
CA LEU A 222 -33.18 -26.23 -3.57
C LEU A 222 -32.57 -27.16 -2.52
N GLU A 223 -32.31 -28.42 -2.89
CA GLU A 223 -31.69 -29.40 -2.01
C GLU A 223 -30.28 -28.96 -1.57
N LYS A 224 -29.48 -28.44 -2.51
CA LYS A 224 -28.15 -27.91 -2.18
C LYS A 224 -28.20 -26.72 -1.21
N TYR A 225 -29.17 -25.82 -1.36
CA TYR A 225 -29.36 -24.72 -0.41
C TYR A 225 -29.83 -25.17 0.95
N ASN A 226 -30.72 -26.21 1.03
CA ASN A 226 -31.14 -26.80 2.29
C ASN A 226 -29.91 -27.34 3.05
N GLN A 227 -29.07 -28.13 2.38
CA GLN A 227 -27.83 -28.66 2.95
C GLN A 227 -26.86 -27.52 3.39
N ALA A 228 -26.71 -26.48 2.58
CA ALA A 228 -25.88 -25.35 2.90
C ALA A 228 -26.36 -24.59 4.15
N ILE A 229 -27.68 -24.42 4.32
CA ILE A 229 -28.27 -23.73 5.49
C ILE A 229 -28.06 -24.55 6.77
N LEU A 230 -28.10 -25.88 6.71
CA LEU A 230 -27.78 -26.73 7.86
C LEU A 230 -26.34 -26.49 8.37
N MET A 231 -25.39 -26.24 7.46
CA MET A 231 -24.00 -25.99 7.81
C MET A 231 -23.72 -24.54 8.21
N ALA A 232 -24.45 -23.58 7.65
CA ALA A 232 -24.25 -22.14 7.89
C ALA A 232 -25.61 -21.44 8.13
N PRO A 233 -26.29 -21.68 9.26
CA PRO A 233 -27.63 -21.15 9.52
C PRO A 233 -27.69 -19.63 9.70
N MET A 234 -26.54 -18.98 9.88
CA MET A 234 -26.43 -17.51 10.02
C MET A 234 -26.04 -16.80 8.70
N ASP A 235 -25.89 -17.53 7.58
CA ASP A 235 -25.57 -16.93 6.29
C ASP A 235 -26.85 -16.44 5.57
N HIS A 236 -27.10 -15.13 5.68
CA HIS A 236 -28.26 -14.46 5.07
C HIS A 236 -28.37 -14.65 3.53
N ILE A 237 -27.24 -14.89 2.84
CA ILE A 237 -27.26 -15.09 1.37
C ILE A 237 -27.92 -16.41 1.00
N LEU A 238 -27.75 -17.44 1.81
CA LEU A 238 -28.39 -18.75 1.55
C LEU A 238 -29.90 -18.64 1.58
N PHE A 239 -30.43 -17.95 2.58
CA PHE A 239 -31.87 -17.69 2.69
C PHE A 239 -32.38 -16.80 1.55
N SER A 240 -31.62 -15.75 1.20
CA SER A 240 -31.99 -14.90 0.06
C SER A 240 -32.06 -15.68 -1.26
N ASN A 241 -31.07 -16.54 -1.54
CA ASN A 241 -31.07 -17.36 -2.75
C ASN A 241 -32.19 -18.41 -2.71
N ARG A 242 -32.44 -19.07 -1.57
CA ARG A 242 -33.52 -20.03 -1.44
C ARG A 242 -34.89 -19.37 -1.58
N SER A 243 -35.08 -18.18 -1.05
CA SER A 243 -36.28 -17.36 -1.25
C SER A 243 -36.56 -17.11 -2.73
N GLN A 244 -35.54 -16.82 -3.52
CA GLN A 244 -35.66 -16.63 -4.96
C GLN A 244 -36.12 -17.93 -5.67
N ILE A 245 -35.58 -19.08 -5.27
CA ILE A 245 -36.00 -20.38 -5.80
C ILE A 245 -37.46 -20.67 -5.44
N HIS A 246 -37.84 -20.49 -4.18
CA HIS A 246 -39.23 -20.66 -3.77
C HIS A 246 -40.21 -19.75 -4.52
N SER A 247 -39.76 -18.52 -4.83
CA SER A 247 -40.51 -17.58 -5.67
C SER A 247 -40.67 -18.10 -7.10
N SER A 248 -39.63 -18.68 -7.69
CA SER A 248 -39.67 -19.30 -9.03
C SER A 248 -40.61 -20.51 -9.08
N LEU A 249 -40.66 -21.27 -7.98
CA LEU A 249 -41.60 -22.43 -7.81
C LEU A 249 -43.00 -21.99 -7.39
N LYS A 250 -43.32 -20.70 -7.32
CA LYS A 250 -44.59 -20.13 -6.85
C LYS A 250 -44.93 -20.48 -5.38
N HIS A 251 -43.96 -20.93 -4.58
CA HIS A 251 -44.11 -21.21 -3.16
C HIS A 251 -43.99 -19.92 -2.33
N TYR A 252 -44.85 -18.94 -2.54
CA TYR A 252 -44.70 -17.57 -2.02
C TYR A 252 -44.61 -17.49 -0.49
N LYS A 253 -45.35 -18.35 0.26
CA LYS A 253 -45.28 -18.39 1.73
C LYS A 253 -43.87 -18.78 2.23
N LYS A 254 -43.24 -19.77 1.57
CA LYS A 254 -41.86 -20.18 1.92
C LYS A 254 -40.84 -19.12 1.50
N ALA A 255 -41.02 -18.50 0.33
CA ALA A 255 -40.20 -17.42 -0.14
C ALA A 255 -40.20 -16.20 0.84
N LEU A 256 -41.39 -15.84 1.36
CA LEU A 256 -41.53 -14.75 2.31
C LEU A 256 -40.82 -15.06 3.64
N ARG A 257 -40.96 -16.25 4.18
CA ARG A 257 -40.25 -16.66 5.41
C ARG A 257 -38.74 -16.55 5.26
N ASP A 258 -38.18 -17.04 4.16
CA ASP A 258 -36.75 -16.95 3.91
C ASP A 258 -36.28 -15.49 3.73
N ALA A 259 -37.08 -14.64 3.09
CA ALA A 259 -36.81 -13.21 2.97
C ALA A 259 -36.83 -12.52 4.36
N GLU A 260 -37.77 -12.86 5.22
CA GLU A 260 -37.83 -12.33 6.60
C GLU A 260 -36.60 -12.74 7.43
N VAL A 261 -36.15 -14.00 7.28
CA VAL A 261 -34.92 -14.48 7.92
C VAL A 261 -33.72 -13.68 7.40
N THR A 262 -33.62 -13.47 6.08
CA THR A 262 -32.57 -12.65 5.46
C THR A 262 -32.52 -11.24 6.07
N CYS A 263 -33.68 -10.59 6.23
CA CYS A 263 -33.78 -9.26 6.81
C CYS A 263 -33.41 -9.24 8.29
N ARG A 264 -33.76 -10.25 9.06
CA ARG A 264 -33.34 -10.37 10.47
C ARG A 264 -31.84 -10.56 10.63
N LEU A 265 -31.23 -11.41 9.80
CA LEU A 265 -29.80 -11.67 9.85
C LEU A 265 -28.96 -10.47 9.36
N LYS A 266 -29.49 -9.65 8.44
CA LYS A 266 -28.81 -8.45 7.91
C LYS A 266 -29.80 -7.31 7.65
N PRO A 267 -30.16 -6.53 8.68
CA PRO A 267 -31.10 -5.42 8.57
C PRO A 267 -30.68 -4.33 7.57
N VAL A 268 -29.37 -4.17 7.36
CA VAL A 268 -28.80 -3.16 6.42
C VAL A 268 -29.23 -3.44 4.96
N LEU A 269 -29.60 -4.69 4.62
CA LEU A 269 -30.08 -5.04 3.28
C LEU A 269 -31.56 -4.71 3.08
N CYS A 270 -32.26 -4.33 4.13
CA CYS A 270 -33.70 -4.06 4.14
C CYS A 270 -34.04 -2.58 4.05
N PHE A 271 -33.13 -1.70 3.68
CA PHE A 271 -33.45 -0.30 3.37
C PHE A 271 -34.42 -0.24 2.20
N PRO A 272 -35.60 0.41 2.37
CA PRO A 272 -36.53 0.59 1.26
C PRO A 272 -35.82 1.39 0.16
N LEU A 273 -35.73 0.81 -1.03
CA LEU A 273 -35.45 1.57 -2.23
C LEU A 273 -36.41 2.76 -2.23
N LYS A 274 -35.91 3.99 -2.07
CA LYS A 274 -36.70 5.20 -2.19
C LYS A 274 -37.48 5.09 -3.49
N ARG A 275 -38.77 4.81 -3.40
CA ARG A 275 -39.70 4.98 -4.52
C ARG A 275 -39.53 6.41 -5.00
N LYS A 276 -39.00 6.61 -6.20
CA LYS A 276 -39.35 7.82 -6.92
C LYS A 276 -40.87 7.83 -6.99
N ARG A 277 -41.52 8.67 -6.20
CA ARG A 277 -42.92 9.01 -6.45
C ARG A 277 -42.92 9.59 -7.84
N ARG A 278 -43.39 8.84 -8.82
CA ARG A 278 -43.98 9.43 -10.00
C ARG A 278 -45.16 10.25 -9.49
N SER A 279 -45.22 11.51 -9.87
CA SER A 279 -46.35 12.35 -9.54
C SER A 279 -47.61 11.68 -10.15
N SER A 280 -48.74 11.75 -9.44
CA SER A 280 -50.02 11.22 -9.94
C SER A 280 -50.39 11.71 -11.33
N GLU A 281 -49.85 12.87 -11.72
CA GLU A 281 -49.98 13.47 -13.06
C GLU A 281 -49.27 12.70 -14.19
N GLU A 282 -48.15 11.98 -13.90
CA GLU A 282 -47.46 11.17 -14.91
C GLU A 282 -48.17 9.80 -15.11
N GLU A 283 -48.81 9.25 -14.08
CA GLU A 283 -49.60 8.00 -14.18
C GLU A 283 -50.89 8.25 -14.94
N GLU A 284 -51.60 9.38 -14.71
CA GLU A 284 -52.79 9.80 -15.45
C GLU A 284 -52.47 10.19 -16.91
N ALA A 285 -51.29 10.73 -17.18
CA ALA A 285 -50.87 11.03 -18.54
C ALA A 285 -50.51 9.80 -19.37
N GLU A 286 -50.04 8.71 -18.71
CA GLU A 286 -49.72 7.46 -19.37
C GLU A 286 -50.97 6.61 -19.60
N GLU A 287 -51.97 6.65 -18.71
CA GLU A 287 -53.29 6.07 -18.91
C GLU A 287 -54.05 6.73 -20.06
N ARG A 288 -54.07 8.06 -20.14
CA ARG A 288 -54.67 8.82 -21.26
C ARG A 288 -53.95 8.60 -22.59
N ARG A 289 -52.66 8.28 -22.60
CA ARG A 289 -51.94 7.85 -23.82
C ARG A 289 -52.32 6.41 -24.23
N GLN A 290 -52.58 5.53 -23.28
CA GLN A 290 -52.94 4.15 -23.52
C GLN A 290 -54.38 4.06 -24.07
N GLU A 291 -55.32 4.85 -23.55
CA GLU A 291 -56.70 4.94 -24.05
C GLU A 291 -56.75 5.49 -25.49
N ARG A 292 -55.93 6.49 -25.83
CA ARG A 292 -55.83 7.00 -27.20
C ARG A 292 -55.22 6.02 -28.20
N THR A 293 -54.39 5.11 -27.76
CA THR A 293 -53.81 4.06 -28.62
C THR A 293 -54.76 2.91 -28.83
N ASP A 294 -55.67 2.63 -27.89
CA ASP A 294 -56.66 1.59 -28.00
C ASP A 294 -57.91 2.05 -28.81
N GLU A 295 -58.27 3.32 -28.76
CA GLU A 295 -59.31 3.90 -29.67
C GLU A 295 -58.84 3.92 -31.13
N ASN A 296 -57.54 4.15 -31.39
CA ASN A 296 -57.00 4.15 -32.75
C ASN A 296 -56.77 2.73 -33.32
N LYS A 297 -56.84 1.69 -32.49
CA LYS A 297 -56.79 0.27 -32.90
C LYS A 297 -58.17 -0.30 -33.20
N ARG A 298 -59.28 0.29 -32.69
CA ARG A 298 -60.64 -0.14 -32.97
C ARG A 298 -61.18 0.32 -34.31
N SER A 299 -60.55 1.28 -34.97
CA SER A 299 -60.98 1.80 -36.28
C SER A 299 -60.31 1.16 -37.50
N ARG A 300 -59.46 0.14 -37.29
CA ARG A 300 -58.82 -0.60 -38.39
C ARG A 300 -58.79 -2.11 -38.06
N SER A 301 -59.94 -2.74 -38.12
CA SER A 301 -60.00 -4.21 -38.18
C SER A 301 -60.73 -4.63 -39.44
N GLY A 302 -59.99 -5.03 -40.40
CA GLY A 302 -60.37 -5.77 -41.55
C GLY A 302 -59.14 -6.51 -42.05
N GLU A 303 -59.24 -7.83 -41.95
CA GLU A 303 -58.49 -8.86 -42.70
C GLU A 303 -57.11 -9.34 -42.31
N LEU A 304 -57.11 -10.62 -42.06
CA LEU A 304 -56.29 -11.79 -42.43
C LEU A 304 -55.06 -12.13 -41.54
N LEU A 305 -55.22 -13.29 -40.95
CA LEU A 305 -54.28 -14.37 -40.63
C LEU A 305 -52.87 -14.28 -41.24
N ASP A 306 -51.80 -14.35 -40.45
CA ASP A 306 -50.88 -15.51 -40.48
C ASP A 306 -49.94 -15.57 -39.29
N LEU A 307 -49.50 -16.79 -38.98
CA LEU A 307 -48.65 -17.24 -37.90
C LEU A 307 -47.22 -16.81 -38.09
N THR A 308 -46.59 -16.26 -37.06
CA THR A 308 -45.17 -16.61 -36.72
C THR A 308 -44.83 -16.21 -35.28
N HIS A 309 -44.26 -17.19 -34.58
CA HIS A 309 -43.67 -17.08 -33.25
C HIS A 309 -42.67 -15.93 -33.13
N GLN A 310 -42.90 -14.96 -32.24
CA GLN A 310 -41.86 -14.15 -31.67
C GLN A 310 -41.93 -14.16 -30.14
N HIS A 311 -40.89 -14.70 -29.54
CA HIS A 311 -40.64 -14.71 -28.11
C HIS A 311 -40.57 -13.30 -27.53
N VAL A 312 -41.63 -12.88 -26.87
CA VAL A 312 -41.60 -11.70 -26.00
C VAL A 312 -41.07 -12.15 -24.65
N ARG A 313 -39.85 -11.79 -24.34
CA ARG A 313 -39.24 -11.90 -22.99
C ARG A 313 -39.87 -10.85 -22.08
N THR A 314 -40.96 -11.20 -21.42
CA THR A 314 -41.54 -10.40 -20.34
C THR A 314 -40.74 -10.66 -19.06
N ARG A 315 -39.90 -9.71 -18.67
CA ARG A 315 -39.28 -9.68 -17.34
C ARG A 315 -40.36 -9.29 -16.33
N VAL A 316 -40.99 -10.25 -15.68
CA VAL A 316 -41.82 -10.00 -14.49
C VAL A 316 -40.87 -9.71 -13.32
N ARG A 317 -40.73 -8.44 -12.98
CA ARG A 317 -40.18 -8.03 -11.70
C ARG A 317 -41.25 -8.19 -10.63
N VAL A 318 -41.17 -9.24 -9.82
CA VAL A 318 -42.02 -9.39 -8.62
C VAL A 318 -41.59 -8.30 -7.62
N ARG A 319 -42.43 -7.26 -7.44
CA ARG A 319 -42.35 -6.31 -6.35
C ARG A 319 -42.97 -6.93 -5.11
N VAL A 320 -42.15 -7.30 -4.13
CA VAL A 320 -42.65 -7.67 -2.79
C VAL A 320 -42.90 -6.37 -2.03
N VAL A 321 -44.14 -6.05 -1.78
CA VAL A 321 -44.58 -4.93 -0.93
C VAL A 321 -44.65 -5.40 0.50
N PHE A 322 -43.83 -4.88 1.39
CA PHE A 322 -43.89 -5.12 2.82
C PHE A 322 -44.78 -4.09 3.51
N ILE A 323 -45.86 -4.58 4.13
CA ILE A 323 -46.64 -3.82 5.10
C ILE A 323 -46.17 -4.26 6.48
N VAL A 324 -45.54 -3.34 7.20
CA VAL A 324 -45.18 -3.53 8.62
C VAL A 324 -46.40 -3.18 9.48
N ARG A 325 -47.01 -4.17 10.11
CA ARG A 325 -47.85 -3.96 11.31
C ARG A 325 -47.05 -4.41 12.51
N SER A 326 -46.80 -3.46 13.39
CA SER A 326 -46.27 -3.68 14.74
C SER A 326 -47.33 -4.34 15.60
N SER A 327 -46.95 -5.33 16.37
CA SER A 327 -47.36 -5.65 17.73
C SER A 327 -47.32 -7.16 17.98
N LEU A 328 -46.64 -7.49 19.00
CA LEU A 328 -46.87 -8.47 20.09
C LEU A 328 -45.64 -9.33 20.35
N HIS A 329 -45.15 -9.17 21.57
CA HIS A 329 -44.16 -10.04 22.20
C HIS A 329 -44.68 -11.47 22.32
N PRO A 330 -43.81 -12.48 22.29
CA PRO A 330 -43.87 -13.55 23.24
C PRO A 330 -42.60 -13.72 24.06
N GLU A 331 -42.83 -14.13 25.29
CA GLU A 331 -41.85 -14.42 26.34
C GLU A 331 -40.89 -15.56 26.01
N PRO A 332 -39.79 -15.69 26.75
CA PRO A 332 -38.73 -16.64 26.48
C PRO A 332 -39.03 -18.00 27.13
N THR A 333 -38.96 -19.06 26.35
CA THR A 333 -38.88 -20.42 26.87
C THR A 333 -37.42 -20.89 26.87
N ALA A 334 -37.09 -21.52 28.00
CA ALA A 334 -35.86 -21.97 28.55
C ALA A 334 -34.81 -22.61 27.64
N ALA A 335 -33.60 -22.39 28.08
CA ALA A 335 -32.33 -22.98 27.79
C ALA A 335 -32.30 -24.50 27.54
N THR A 336 -31.52 -24.90 26.57
CA THR A 336 -30.71 -26.11 26.67
C THR A 336 -29.37 -25.88 26.02
N ASP A 337 -28.39 -26.05 26.86
CA ASP A 337 -26.99 -26.46 26.67
C ASP A 337 -26.11 -25.78 25.60
N SER A 338 -25.24 -24.97 26.15
CA SER A 338 -23.91 -24.67 25.67
C SER A 338 -23.11 -25.93 25.40
N SER A 339 -23.02 -26.38 24.18
CA SER A 339 -21.92 -27.26 23.78
C SER A 339 -20.71 -26.40 23.43
N ASN A 340 -19.67 -26.56 24.22
CA ASN A 340 -18.29 -26.10 24.04
C ASN A 340 -17.86 -26.17 22.57
N CYS A 341 -17.61 -25.03 21.96
CA CYS A 341 -16.82 -24.89 20.74
C CYS A 341 -15.35 -24.60 21.07
N ASP A 342 -14.80 -25.25 22.10
CA ASP A 342 -13.40 -25.24 22.44
C ASP A 342 -12.72 -26.53 21.95
N GLY A 343 -12.43 -26.57 20.67
CA GLY A 343 -11.74 -27.63 19.96
C GLY A 343 -11.33 -27.16 18.56
N GLY A 344 -11.18 -25.85 18.38
CA GLY A 344 -10.72 -25.32 17.11
C GLY A 344 -9.19 -25.34 17.06
N ASP A 345 -8.61 -26.12 16.14
CA ASP A 345 -7.19 -26.13 15.82
C ASP A 345 -6.61 -24.71 15.86
N VAL A 346 -5.59 -24.54 16.70
CA VAL A 346 -4.80 -23.30 16.76
C VAL A 346 -4.20 -23.09 15.38
N LEU A 347 -4.27 -21.85 14.86
CA LEU A 347 -3.61 -21.50 13.62
C LEU A 347 -2.11 -21.72 13.82
N GLU A 348 -1.52 -22.66 13.07
CA GLU A 348 -0.11 -22.97 13.15
C GLU A 348 0.69 -22.06 12.22
N ALA A 349 1.91 -21.69 12.63
CA ALA A 349 2.82 -20.91 11.78
C ALA A 349 3.07 -21.61 10.43
N ALA A 350 3.07 -22.93 10.39
CA ALA A 350 3.20 -23.73 9.17
C ALA A 350 2.10 -23.49 8.13
N ASP A 351 0.90 -23.05 8.53
CA ASP A 351 -0.18 -22.71 7.62
C ASP A 351 0.05 -21.37 6.88
N LEU A 352 0.96 -20.56 7.40
CA LEU A 352 1.28 -19.22 6.92
C LEU A 352 2.77 -19.05 6.59
N GLU A 353 3.40 -20.09 6.06
CA GLU A 353 4.79 -20.08 5.63
C GLU A 353 4.97 -19.73 4.16
N CYS A 354 6.01 -18.95 3.89
CA CYS A 354 6.43 -18.64 2.54
C CYS A 354 7.18 -19.82 1.93
N SER A 355 6.71 -20.35 0.80
CA SER A 355 7.33 -21.48 0.09
C SER A 355 8.74 -21.19 -0.46
N LEU A 356 9.20 -19.94 -0.44
CA LEU A 356 10.52 -19.55 -0.93
C LEU A 356 11.57 -19.48 0.18
N CYS A 357 11.22 -18.97 1.37
CA CYS A 357 12.15 -18.86 2.48
C CYS A 357 11.87 -19.83 3.63
N MET A 358 10.79 -20.63 3.55
CA MET A 358 10.37 -21.60 4.57
C MET A 358 10.24 -20.97 5.97
N ARG A 359 9.73 -19.74 6.03
CA ARG A 359 9.50 -18.96 7.26
C ARG A 359 8.11 -18.36 7.22
N LEU A 360 7.59 -17.98 8.41
CA LEU A 360 6.34 -17.21 8.51
C LEU A 360 6.37 -16.04 7.53
N PHE A 361 5.25 -15.82 6.83
CA PHE A 361 5.12 -14.70 5.89
C PHE A 361 5.48 -13.38 6.56
N TYR A 362 6.39 -12.66 5.93
CA TYR A 362 6.71 -11.27 6.25
C TYR A 362 6.33 -10.39 5.07
N GLU A 363 5.46 -9.40 5.31
CA GLU A 363 4.90 -8.57 4.23
C GLU A 363 4.32 -9.43 3.08
N PRO A 364 3.28 -10.25 3.35
CA PRO A 364 2.75 -11.18 2.36
C PRO A 364 2.15 -10.46 1.15
N VAL A 365 2.57 -10.83 -0.04
CA VAL A 365 2.06 -10.33 -1.33
C VAL A 365 1.46 -11.48 -2.13
N THR A 366 0.27 -11.27 -2.66
CA THR A 366 -0.44 -12.25 -3.51
C THR A 366 -0.39 -11.82 -4.97
N THR A 367 0.12 -12.70 -5.81
CA THR A 367 0.18 -12.50 -7.27
C THR A 367 -1.20 -12.69 -7.92
N PRO A 368 -1.44 -12.18 -9.14
CA PRO A 368 -2.70 -12.39 -9.88
C PRO A 368 -3.07 -13.87 -10.04
N CYS A 369 -2.08 -14.76 -10.16
CA CYS A 369 -2.30 -16.20 -10.22
C CYS A 369 -2.70 -16.85 -8.88
N GLY A 370 -2.86 -16.06 -7.80
CA GLY A 370 -3.36 -16.51 -6.50
C GLY A 370 -2.30 -17.06 -5.54
N HIS A 371 -1.04 -17.09 -5.89
CA HIS A 371 0.05 -17.53 -5.01
C HIS A 371 0.58 -16.39 -4.15
N THR A 372 0.93 -16.71 -2.89
CA THR A 372 1.39 -15.72 -1.92
C THR A 372 2.83 -15.99 -1.49
N PHE A 373 3.61 -14.93 -1.35
CA PHE A 373 5.02 -14.95 -0.96
C PHE A 373 5.33 -13.76 -0.04
N CYS A 374 6.43 -13.79 0.68
CA CYS A 374 6.99 -12.57 1.26
C CYS A 374 7.36 -11.60 0.13
N LEU A 375 7.19 -10.31 0.34
CA LEU A 375 7.51 -9.26 -0.64
C LEU A 375 8.92 -9.41 -1.20
N GLN A 376 9.93 -9.43 -0.33
CA GLN A 376 11.33 -9.54 -0.73
C GLN A 376 11.65 -10.86 -1.44
N CYS A 377 11.01 -11.98 -1.04
CA CYS A 377 11.20 -13.26 -1.70
C CYS A 377 10.67 -13.26 -3.13
N LEU A 378 9.49 -12.66 -3.33
CA LEU A 378 8.89 -12.53 -4.66
C LEU A 378 9.74 -11.63 -5.56
N GLU A 379 10.13 -10.45 -5.09
CA GLU A 379 10.96 -9.50 -5.85
C GLU A 379 12.27 -10.11 -6.30
N ARG A 380 12.94 -10.88 -5.41
CA ARG A 380 14.17 -11.60 -5.74
C ARG A 380 13.95 -12.62 -6.87
N CYS A 381 12.87 -13.37 -6.83
CA CYS A 381 12.55 -14.33 -7.90
C CYS A 381 12.24 -13.62 -9.22
N LEU A 382 11.52 -12.50 -9.17
CA LEU A 382 11.14 -11.73 -10.36
C LEU A 382 12.33 -11.00 -11.00
N ASP A 383 13.41 -10.72 -10.25
CA ASP A 383 14.65 -10.19 -10.83
C ASP A 383 15.30 -11.19 -11.80
N HIS A 384 15.14 -12.50 -11.56
CA HIS A 384 15.69 -13.56 -12.39
C HIS A 384 14.73 -14.00 -13.50
N ASN A 385 13.43 -14.11 -13.20
CA ASN A 385 12.43 -14.58 -14.14
C ASN A 385 11.07 -13.92 -13.83
N PRO A 386 10.43 -13.25 -14.83
CA PRO A 386 9.15 -12.58 -14.66
C PRO A 386 7.95 -13.55 -14.60
N LYS A 387 8.15 -14.73 -14.00
CA LYS A 387 7.13 -15.78 -13.87
C LYS A 387 6.91 -16.14 -12.40
N CYS A 388 5.69 -16.55 -12.07
CA CYS A 388 5.37 -17.05 -10.74
C CYS A 388 6.28 -18.21 -10.36
N PRO A 389 6.98 -18.18 -9.22
CA PRO A 389 7.86 -19.26 -8.78
C PRO A 389 7.20 -20.63 -8.70
N LEU A 390 5.89 -20.67 -8.35
CA LEU A 390 5.12 -21.89 -8.16
C LEU A 390 4.47 -22.42 -9.45
N CYS A 391 3.65 -21.60 -10.13
CA CYS A 391 2.88 -22.08 -11.29
C CYS A 391 3.47 -21.69 -12.64
N LYS A 392 4.56 -20.92 -12.67
CA LYS A 392 5.25 -20.46 -13.88
C LYS A 392 4.40 -19.54 -14.80
N GLU A 393 3.24 -19.06 -14.31
CA GLU A 393 2.42 -18.10 -15.02
C GLU A 393 3.15 -16.76 -15.15
N GLU A 394 2.99 -16.09 -16.27
CA GLU A 394 3.69 -14.84 -16.56
C GLU A 394 3.14 -13.68 -15.72
N LEU A 395 4.03 -12.89 -15.14
CA LEU A 395 3.72 -11.77 -14.26
C LEU A 395 4.24 -10.42 -14.80
N SER A 396 4.52 -10.36 -16.11
CA SER A 396 5.14 -9.19 -16.76
C SER A 396 4.36 -7.90 -16.50
N GLU A 397 3.03 -7.93 -16.61
CA GLU A 397 2.16 -6.77 -16.36
C GLU A 397 2.16 -6.35 -14.90
N TYR A 398 2.21 -7.33 -13.99
CA TYR A 398 2.30 -7.09 -12.54
C TYR A 398 3.64 -6.45 -12.14
N LEU A 399 4.70 -6.78 -12.87
CA LEU A 399 6.04 -6.20 -12.68
C LEU A 399 6.15 -4.76 -13.13
N VAL A 400 5.45 -4.38 -14.20
CA VAL A 400 5.51 -3.03 -14.77
C VAL A 400 5.17 -1.96 -13.73
N GLN A 401 4.26 -2.24 -12.82
CA GLN A 401 3.83 -1.28 -11.80
C GLN A 401 4.71 -1.28 -10.54
N ARG A 402 5.45 -2.37 -10.25
CA ARG A 402 6.30 -2.56 -9.05
C ARG A 402 5.70 -2.05 -7.72
N GLN A 403 4.39 -1.88 -7.68
CA GLN A 403 3.64 -1.48 -6.50
C GLN A 403 2.95 -2.71 -5.91
N PHE A 404 3.73 -3.51 -5.22
CA PHE A 404 3.23 -4.73 -4.58
C PHE A 404 2.59 -4.38 -3.25
N CYS A 405 1.26 -4.30 -3.21
CA CYS A 405 0.55 -4.10 -1.96
C CYS A 405 0.46 -5.40 -1.16
N LYS A 406 0.67 -5.28 0.14
CA LYS A 406 0.58 -6.39 1.08
C LYS A 406 -0.85 -6.93 1.15
N THR A 407 -0.99 -8.23 1.30
CA THR A 407 -2.29 -8.87 1.46
C THR A 407 -2.85 -8.59 2.86
N VAL A 408 -3.71 -7.57 2.94
CA VAL A 408 -4.21 -6.98 4.19
C VAL A 408 -4.81 -8.02 5.13
N LEU A 409 -5.58 -8.97 4.60
CA LEU A 409 -6.20 -10.01 5.43
C LEU A 409 -5.17 -10.95 6.04
N MET A 410 -4.12 -11.32 5.30
CA MET A 410 -3.05 -12.19 5.83
C MET A 410 -2.23 -11.49 6.91
N GLU A 411 -1.88 -10.21 6.74
CA GLU A 411 -1.20 -9.44 7.79
C GLU A 411 -2.03 -9.39 9.07
N LYS A 412 -3.34 -9.15 8.95
CA LYS A 412 -4.26 -9.15 10.11
C LYS A 412 -4.33 -10.52 10.79
N LEU A 413 -4.37 -11.60 10.02
CA LEU A 413 -4.40 -12.96 10.58
C LEU A 413 -3.11 -13.28 11.34
N ILE A 414 -1.96 -13.01 10.75
CA ILE A 414 -0.66 -13.22 11.38
C ILE A 414 -0.55 -12.41 12.67
N SER A 415 -0.86 -11.12 12.62
CA SER A 415 -0.77 -10.24 13.80
C SER A 415 -1.73 -10.61 14.93
N LYS A 416 -2.90 -11.16 14.61
CA LYS A 416 -3.92 -11.54 15.59
C LYS A 416 -3.68 -12.91 16.22
N TYR A 417 -3.30 -13.89 15.40
CA TYR A 417 -3.23 -15.30 15.83
C TYR A 417 -1.81 -15.80 16.09
N LEU A 418 -0.78 -15.16 15.51
CA LEU A 418 0.63 -15.52 15.63
C LEU A 418 1.50 -14.31 16.04
N PRO A 419 1.13 -13.56 17.09
CA PRO A 419 1.86 -12.34 17.44
C PRO A 419 3.30 -12.61 17.90
N THR A 420 3.55 -13.71 18.60
CA THR A 420 4.89 -14.13 19.06
C THR A 420 5.81 -14.46 17.89
N ASP A 421 5.33 -15.29 16.98
CA ASP A 421 6.07 -15.71 15.77
C ASP A 421 6.35 -14.51 14.86
N LEU A 422 5.39 -13.56 14.77
CA LEU A 422 5.57 -12.32 14.02
C LEU A 422 6.67 -11.44 14.63
N VAL A 423 6.71 -11.30 15.96
CA VAL A 423 7.77 -10.54 16.65
C VAL A 423 9.14 -11.15 16.42
N GLU A 424 9.25 -12.47 16.51
CA GLU A 424 10.49 -13.20 16.24
C GLU A 424 10.91 -13.03 14.76
N ARG A 425 9.96 -13.17 13.83
CA ARG A 425 10.22 -12.96 12.40
C ARG A 425 10.68 -11.54 12.09
N GLN A 426 10.08 -10.53 12.75
CA GLN A 426 10.50 -9.12 12.65
C GLN A 426 11.87 -8.88 13.26
N LYS A 427 12.21 -9.58 14.34
CA LYS A 427 13.54 -9.50 14.95
C LYS A 427 14.61 -10.02 14.00
N ILE A 428 14.41 -11.22 13.45
CA ILE A 428 15.31 -11.82 12.45
C ILE A 428 15.50 -10.86 11.26
N GLN A 429 14.41 -10.31 10.74
CA GLN A 429 14.48 -9.36 9.62
C GLN A 429 15.30 -8.11 9.96
N ARG A 430 15.12 -7.56 11.17
CA ARG A 430 15.91 -6.40 11.63
C ARG A 430 17.40 -6.73 11.80
N GLU A 431 17.72 -7.92 12.29
CA GLU A 431 19.09 -8.38 12.44
C GLU A 431 19.76 -8.56 11.07
N GLU A 432 19.07 -9.20 10.11
CA GLU A 432 19.54 -9.35 8.73
C GLU A 432 19.77 -7.98 8.07
N MET A 433 18.86 -7.01 8.29
CA MET A 433 19.02 -5.65 7.76
C MET A 433 20.15 -4.86 8.47
N ALA A 434 20.33 -5.05 9.77
CA ALA A 434 21.42 -4.44 10.52
C ALA A 434 22.80 -4.93 10.05
N GLU A 435 22.92 -6.24 9.77
CA GLU A 435 24.14 -6.79 9.17
C GLU A 435 24.45 -6.18 7.79
N LEU A 436 23.41 -5.98 6.97
CA LEU A 436 23.54 -5.40 5.64
C LEU A 436 23.86 -3.89 5.68
N SER A 437 23.61 -3.21 6.79
CA SER A 437 23.85 -1.78 6.95
C SER A 437 25.26 -1.44 7.40
N ASN A 438 26.13 -2.43 7.64
CA ASN A 438 27.49 -2.19 8.06
C ASN A 438 28.34 -1.71 6.86
N LEU A 439 28.92 -0.50 6.97
CA LEU A 439 29.75 0.09 5.93
C LEU A 439 31.24 -0.26 6.05
N ASN A 440 31.64 -1.12 6.98
CA ASN A 440 33.02 -1.58 7.14
C ASN A 440 33.16 -3.09 6.92
N LYS A 441 32.12 -3.86 7.20
CA LYS A 441 32.11 -5.33 7.06
C LYS A 441 31.02 -5.77 6.10
N ASN A 442 31.35 -6.74 5.27
CA ASN A 442 30.44 -7.26 4.25
C ASN A 442 29.85 -6.16 3.34
N VAL A 443 30.63 -5.09 3.10
CA VAL A 443 30.22 -3.99 2.23
C VAL A 443 29.94 -4.54 0.84
N PRO A 444 28.78 -4.27 0.23
CA PRO A 444 28.47 -4.73 -1.12
C PRO A 444 29.40 -4.09 -2.14
N ILE A 445 29.99 -4.89 -3.02
CA ILE A 445 30.96 -4.46 -4.03
C ILE A 445 30.37 -4.64 -5.43
N PHE A 446 30.29 -3.55 -6.16
CA PHE A 446 29.98 -3.56 -7.59
C PHE A 446 31.30 -3.62 -8.36
N VAL A 447 31.48 -4.69 -9.13
CA VAL A 447 32.69 -4.91 -9.91
C VAL A 447 32.47 -4.44 -11.35
N CYS A 448 33.08 -3.31 -11.73
CA CYS A 448 32.89 -2.74 -13.06
C CYS A 448 34.08 -1.87 -13.48
N THR A 449 34.04 -0.57 -13.14
CA THR A 449 34.98 0.43 -13.60
C THR A 449 35.67 1.15 -12.43
N MET A 450 36.59 2.05 -12.76
CA MET A 450 37.15 2.96 -11.77
C MET A 450 36.15 4.03 -11.36
N ALA A 451 36.08 4.30 -10.06
CA ALA A 451 35.36 5.42 -9.49
C ALA A 451 36.24 6.20 -8.53
N PHE A 452 35.99 7.51 -8.45
CA PHE A 452 36.84 8.44 -7.66
C PHE A 452 35.96 9.27 -6.71
N PRO A 453 36.51 9.69 -5.55
CA PRO A 453 35.84 10.63 -4.65
C PRO A 453 35.33 11.87 -5.39
N THR A 454 34.18 12.38 -5.02
CA THR A 454 33.51 13.58 -5.55
C THR A 454 33.10 13.53 -7.04
N VAL A 455 33.46 12.46 -7.75
CA VAL A 455 33.18 12.31 -9.18
C VAL A 455 31.86 11.55 -9.40
N PRO A 456 30.94 12.05 -10.26
CA PRO A 456 29.76 11.33 -10.66
C PRO A 456 30.09 10.01 -11.36
N CYS A 457 29.32 8.97 -11.05
CA CYS A 457 29.45 7.64 -11.66
C CYS A 457 28.06 7.06 -11.95
N PRO A 458 27.39 7.45 -13.02
CA PRO A 458 26.10 6.88 -13.39
C PRO A 458 26.25 5.44 -13.86
N LEU A 459 25.39 4.56 -13.34
CA LEU A 459 25.44 3.12 -13.59
C LEU A 459 24.12 2.61 -14.18
N HIS A 460 24.24 1.68 -15.11
CA HIS A 460 23.11 0.94 -15.64
C HIS A 460 23.11 -0.47 -15.05
N ILE A 461 22.10 -0.75 -14.21
CA ILE A 461 21.97 -2.01 -13.48
C ILE A 461 21.01 -2.93 -14.23
N PHE A 462 21.50 -4.07 -14.72
CA PHE A 462 20.72 -5.05 -15.47
C PHE A 462 20.83 -6.46 -14.91
N GLU A 463 21.91 -6.82 -14.23
CA GLU A 463 22.13 -8.13 -13.65
C GLU A 463 21.30 -8.34 -12.39
N PRO A 464 20.65 -9.50 -12.20
CA PRO A 464 19.77 -9.77 -11.05
C PRO A 464 20.44 -9.58 -9.68
N CYS A 465 21.69 -10.02 -9.53
CA CYS A 465 22.44 -9.88 -8.27
C CYS A 465 22.66 -8.40 -7.91
N TYR A 466 22.99 -7.57 -8.88
CA TYR A 466 23.17 -6.13 -8.64
C TYR A 466 21.85 -5.38 -8.47
N ARG A 467 20.75 -5.84 -9.07
CA ARG A 467 19.41 -5.31 -8.77
C ARG A 467 19.06 -5.52 -7.29
N LEU A 468 19.33 -6.72 -6.77
CA LEU A 468 19.16 -7.05 -5.36
C LEU A 468 20.07 -6.20 -4.47
N MET A 469 21.35 -6.04 -4.85
CA MET A 469 22.32 -5.24 -4.11
C MET A 469 21.87 -3.78 -3.96
N ILE A 470 21.50 -3.11 -5.05
CA ILE A 470 21.04 -1.72 -5.04
C ILE A 470 19.77 -1.56 -4.20
N ARG A 471 18.81 -2.47 -4.34
CA ARG A 471 17.58 -2.44 -3.54
C ARG A 471 17.89 -2.53 -2.04
N ARG A 472 18.77 -3.43 -1.63
CA ARG A 472 19.22 -3.55 -0.24
C ARG A 472 19.90 -2.29 0.28
N CYS A 473 20.75 -1.65 -0.51
CA CYS A 473 21.38 -0.37 -0.12
C CYS A 473 20.33 0.71 0.16
N ILE A 474 19.23 0.72 -0.60
CA ILE A 474 18.13 1.68 -0.41
C ILE A 474 17.29 1.29 0.83
N GLU A 475 16.91 0.03 0.96
CA GLU A 475 16.08 -0.49 2.05
C GLU A 475 16.77 -0.36 3.42
N THR A 476 18.08 -0.58 3.47
CA THR A 476 18.87 -0.40 4.70
C THR A 476 19.11 1.07 5.05
N GLY A 477 18.82 1.99 4.12
CA GLY A 477 19.10 3.42 4.29
C GLY A 477 20.59 3.80 4.21
N THR A 478 21.48 2.85 3.95
CA THR A 478 22.93 3.13 3.77
C THR A 478 23.17 3.95 2.53
N ASN A 479 22.39 3.71 1.47
CA ASN A 479 22.52 4.33 0.16
C ASN A 479 23.94 4.30 -0.41
N CYS A 480 24.76 3.33 0.01
CA CYS A 480 26.17 3.24 -0.35
C CYS A 480 26.58 1.82 -0.72
N PHE A 481 27.51 1.70 -1.65
CA PHE A 481 28.20 0.47 -2.01
C PHE A 481 29.61 0.76 -2.53
N GLY A 482 30.49 -0.23 -2.48
CA GLY A 482 31.85 -0.11 -3.01
C GLY A 482 31.91 -0.35 -4.51
N MET A 483 32.70 0.43 -5.23
CA MET A 483 33.06 0.21 -6.63
C MET A 483 34.51 -0.23 -6.71
N CYS A 484 34.75 -1.37 -7.34
CA CYS A 484 36.10 -1.89 -7.61
C CYS A 484 36.26 -2.27 -9.08
N LEU A 485 37.49 -2.13 -9.58
CA LEU A 485 37.87 -2.62 -10.90
C LEU A 485 37.93 -4.16 -10.89
N ALA A 486 37.54 -4.78 -11.99
CA ALA A 486 37.67 -6.22 -12.16
C ALA A 486 39.14 -6.66 -12.15
N ASP A 487 39.45 -7.75 -11.44
CA ASP A 487 40.74 -8.42 -11.41
C ASP A 487 40.57 -9.90 -11.76
N ASN A 488 41.36 -10.37 -12.74
CA ASN A 488 41.23 -11.75 -13.25
C ASN A 488 41.70 -12.82 -12.27
N VAL A 489 42.46 -12.46 -11.24
CA VAL A 489 43.01 -13.41 -10.25
C VAL A 489 42.18 -13.41 -8.97
N LYS A 490 41.85 -12.20 -8.48
CA LYS A 490 41.16 -12.02 -7.20
C LYS A 490 39.65 -11.79 -7.33
N GLY A 491 39.13 -11.69 -8.57
CA GLY A 491 37.77 -11.28 -8.85
C GLY A 491 37.63 -9.76 -8.95
N PHE A 492 38.17 -9.00 -8.00
CA PHE A 492 38.20 -7.54 -8.02
C PHE A 492 39.43 -6.97 -7.27
N ALA A 493 39.74 -5.71 -7.55
CA ALA A 493 40.95 -5.04 -7.05
C ALA A 493 40.88 -4.76 -5.53
N ASP A 494 42.04 -4.73 -4.91
CA ASP A 494 42.22 -4.46 -3.47
C ASP A 494 41.91 -3.02 -3.05
N TYR A 495 41.68 -2.11 -4.00
CA TYR A 495 41.35 -0.71 -3.73
C TYR A 495 40.13 -0.29 -4.52
N GLY A 496 39.25 0.50 -3.90
CA GLY A 496 38.05 0.99 -4.50
C GLY A 496 37.57 2.33 -3.95
N CYS A 497 36.43 2.76 -4.45
CA CYS A 497 35.74 3.94 -4.00
C CYS A 497 34.32 3.62 -3.56
N LEU A 498 33.93 4.06 -2.37
CA LEU A 498 32.54 3.98 -1.91
C LEU A 498 31.71 4.98 -2.71
N LEU A 499 30.65 4.49 -3.34
CA LEU A 499 29.69 5.29 -4.08
C LEU A 499 28.43 5.51 -3.24
N GLU A 500 27.92 6.73 -3.25
CA GLU A 500 26.63 7.12 -2.68
C GLU A 500 25.58 7.21 -3.77
N ILE A 501 24.45 6.55 -3.56
CA ILE A 501 23.28 6.62 -4.43
C ILE A 501 22.55 7.95 -4.21
N ARG A 502 22.40 8.74 -5.27
CA ARG A 502 21.69 10.02 -5.27
C ARG A 502 20.27 9.91 -5.78
N ASP A 503 20.10 9.13 -6.84
CA ASP A 503 18.81 8.91 -7.49
C ASP A 503 18.79 7.57 -8.21
N VAL A 504 17.61 6.95 -8.29
CA VAL A 504 17.39 5.67 -8.98
C VAL A 504 16.14 5.75 -9.85
N LYS A 505 16.31 5.50 -11.13
CA LYS A 505 15.21 5.38 -12.08
C LYS A 505 15.03 3.93 -12.49
N PHE A 506 13.91 3.33 -12.05
CA PHE A 506 13.55 1.96 -12.41
C PHE A 506 12.81 1.89 -13.74
N PHE A 507 13.06 0.85 -14.53
CA PHE A 507 12.35 0.51 -15.75
C PHE A 507 11.39 -0.66 -15.51
N SER A 508 10.42 -0.81 -16.40
CA SER A 508 9.40 -1.87 -16.33
C SER A 508 9.96 -3.29 -16.40
N ASP A 509 11.10 -3.48 -17.05
CA ASP A 509 11.79 -4.79 -17.17
C ASP A 509 12.70 -5.11 -15.97
N GLY A 510 12.72 -4.27 -14.95
CA GLY A 510 13.51 -4.45 -13.74
C GLY A 510 14.92 -3.88 -13.81
N ARG A 511 15.38 -3.40 -14.95
CA ARG A 511 16.62 -2.62 -15.04
C ARG A 511 16.48 -1.29 -14.32
N SER A 512 17.60 -0.70 -13.93
CA SER A 512 17.60 0.66 -13.36
C SER A 512 18.83 1.44 -13.80
N VAL A 513 18.66 2.75 -13.84
CA VAL A 513 19.78 3.72 -13.92
C VAL A 513 19.94 4.33 -12.54
N VAL A 514 21.14 4.21 -12.01
CA VAL A 514 21.50 4.67 -10.67
C VAL A 514 22.51 5.80 -10.80
N ASN A 515 22.13 6.99 -10.38
CA ASN A 515 23.01 8.12 -10.31
C ASN A 515 23.78 8.07 -8.99
N THR A 516 25.09 7.94 -9.06
CA THR A 516 25.97 7.84 -7.90
C THR A 516 27.09 8.88 -7.92
N ILE A 517 27.66 9.12 -6.76
CA ILE A 517 28.84 9.98 -6.60
C ILE A 517 29.85 9.30 -5.66
N GLY A 518 31.13 9.40 -5.98
CA GLY A 518 32.20 8.89 -5.13
C GLY A 518 32.28 9.61 -3.78
N ARG A 519 32.48 8.85 -2.70
CA ARG A 519 32.57 9.38 -1.33
C ARG A 519 33.94 9.21 -0.72
N ARG A 520 34.31 7.99 -0.40
CA ARG A 520 35.55 7.66 0.31
C ARG A 520 36.31 6.55 -0.38
N ARG A 521 37.62 6.64 -0.38
CA ARG A 521 38.48 5.56 -0.82
C ARG A 521 38.58 4.48 0.25
N PHE A 522 38.75 3.25 -0.18
CA PHE A 522 38.97 2.14 0.73
C PHE A 522 39.96 1.12 0.18
N LYS A 523 40.53 0.37 1.12
CA LYS A 523 41.30 -0.84 0.87
C LYS A 523 40.46 -2.06 1.27
N VAL A 524 40.48 -3.10 0.46
CA VAL A 524 39.85 -4.39 0.76
C VAL A 524 40.74 -5.16 1.73
N VAL A 525 40.17 -5.59 2.84
CA VAL A 525 40.83 -6.42 3.85
C VAL A 525 40.54 -7.88 3.59
N GLN A 526 39.28 -8.20 3.28
CA GLN A 526 38.82 -9.56 3.02
C GLN A 526 37.77 -9.57 1.92
N HIS A 527 37.93 -10.49 0.97
CA HIS A 527 36.95 -10.73 -0.09
C HIS A 527 35.93 -11.77 0.39
N SER A 528 34.66 -11.54 0.06
CA SER A 528 33.54 -12.43 0.35
C SER A 528 32.52 -12.34 -0.78
N GLU A 529 31.51 -13.23 -0.74
CA GLU A 529 30.38 -13.22 -1.66
C GLU A 529 29.08 -13.41 -0.88
N ARG A 530 28.01 -12.73 -1.28
CA ARG A 530 26.70 -12.87 -0.69
C ARG A 530 25.63 -12.77 -1.77
N ASP A 531 24.75 -13.76 -1.85
CA ASP A 531 23.59 -13.75 -2.76
C ASP A 531 23.91 -13.45 -4.24
N GLY A 532 25.09 -13.89 -4.70
CA GLY A 532 25.55 -13.77 -6.10
C GLY A 532 26.20 -12.43 -6.45
N TYR A 533 26.46 -11.56 -5.47
CA TYR A 533 27.31 -10.37 -5.65
C TYR A 533 28.47 -10.38 -4.64
N ASN A 534 29.54 -9.68 -5.02
CA ASN A 534 30.72 -9.60 -4.18
C ASN A 534 30.49 -8.71 -2.96
N THR A 535 31.10 -9.06 -1.83
CA THR A 535 31.17 -8.26 -0.61
C THR A 535 32.60 -8.20 -0.11
N ALA A 536 32.92 -7.20 0.69
CA ALA A 536 34.26 -7.06 1.27
C ALA A 536 34.24 -6.45 2.67
N ASP A 537 35.16 -6.87 3.51
CA ASP A 537 35.54 -6.08 4.67
C ASP A 537 36.56 -5.04 4.21
N ILE A 538 36.34 -3.79 4.59
CA ILE A 538 37.08 -2.66 4.06
C ILE A 538 37.68 -1.78 5.16
N GLU A 539 38.79 -1.13 4.83
CA GLU A 539 39.41 -0.09 5.62
C GLU A 539 39.43 1.21 4.80
N TYR A 540 38.93 2.29 5.39
CA TYR A 540 38.93 3.58 4.70
C TYR A 540 40.31 4.18 4.63
N LEU A 541 40.64 4.76 3.49
CA LEU A 541 41.91 5.46 3.26
C LEU A 541 41.71 6.97 3.38
N GLU A 542 42.63 7.60 4.09
CA GLU A 542 42.70 9.06 4.25
C GLU A 542 44.09 9.57 3.89
N ASP A 543 44.18 10.80 3.44
CA ASP A 543 45.46 11.42 3.16
C ASP A 543 46.18 11.79 4.45
N VAL A 544 47.44 11.50 4.50
CA VAL A 544 48.29 11.87 5.63
C VAL A 544 48.56 13.39 5.59
N LYS A 545 48.17 14.09 6.65
CA LYS A 545 48.40 15.52 6.79
C LYS A 545 49.88 15.83 7.03
N VAL A 546 50.35 16.91 6.43
CA VAL A 546 51.71 17.43 6.60
C VAL A 546 51.64 18.85 7.13
N GLU A 547 52.66 19.24 7.87
CA GLU A 547 52.72 20.55 8.53
C GLU A 547 54.05 21.27 8.22
N GLY A 548 54.08 22.59 8.39
CA GLY A 548 55.27 23.43 8.35
C GLY A 548 55.91 23.57 6.97
N VAL A 549 57.17 23.20 6.82
CA VAL A 549 57.90 23.31 5.54
C VAL A 549 57.31 22.39 4.47
N ALA A 550 56.93 21.16 4.85
CA ALA A 550 56.35 20.20 3.93
C ALA A 550 54.98 20.65 3.41
N GLU A 551 54.22 21.38 4.19
CA GLU A 551 52.93 21.96 3.80
C GLU A 551 53.10 23.03 2.72
N ARG A 552 54.04 23.97 2.91
CA ARG A 552 54.36 25.01 1.92
C ARG A 552 54.87 24.41 0.59
N GLU A 553 55.68 23.35 0.65
CA GLU A 553 56.11 22.63 -0.54
C GLU A 553 54.91 21.96 -1.25
N LEU A 554 54.00 21.42 -0.47
CA LEU A 554 52.79 20.79 -0.98
C LEU A 554 51.88 21.82 -1.65
N GLU A 555 51.67 22.97 -1.06
CA GLU A 555 50.89 24.08 -1.64
C GLU A 555 51.50 24.55 -2.97
N SER A 556 52.82 24.77 -3.01
CA SER A 556 53.50 25.17 -4.23
C SER A 556 53.38 24.12 -5.35
N LEU A 557 53.51 22.83 -4.99
CA LEU A 557 53.33 21.74 -5.93
C LEU A 557 51.88 21.66 -6.41
N HIS A 558 50.92 21.81 -5.52
CA HIS A 558 49.48 21.79 -5.82
C HIS A 558 49.14 22.88 -6.85
N ASP A 559 49.59 24.11 -6.60
CA ASP A 559 49.36 25.24 -7.49
C ASP A 559 49.94 25.00 -8.89
N ALA A 560 51.17 24.56 -8.95
CA ALA A 560 51.85 24.27 -10.21
C ALA A 560 51.14 23.14 -11.02
N VAL A 561 50.63 22.11 -10.32
CA VAL A 561 49.93 21.00 -10.99
C VAL A 561 48.51 21.39 -11.41
N TYR A 562 47.80 22.20 -10.62
CA TYR A 562 46.50 22.75 -10.97
C TYR A 562 46.59 23.62 -12.24
N ASP A 563 47.56 24.51 -12.32
CA ASP A 563 47.77 25.34 -13.50
C ASP A 563 48.09 24.51 -14.75
N GLN A 564 48.89 23.46 -14.60
CA GLN A 564 49.14 22.52 -15.69
C GLN A 564 47.89 21.77 -16.12
N ALA A 565 47.04 21.38 -15.17
CA ALA A 565 45.74 20.72 -15.45
C ALA A 565 44.82 21.68 -16.21
N LEU A 566 44.74 22.96 -15.80
CA LEU A 566 43.95 23.98 -16.52
C LEU A 566 44.43 24.15 -17.98
N VAL A 567 45.75 24.24 -18.18
CA VAL A 567 46.33 24.33 -19.51
C VAL A 567 45.95 23.12 -20.36
N TRP A 568 46.01 21.92 -19.79
CA TRP A 568 45.61 20.69 -20.49
C TRP A 568 44.14 20.69 -20.83
N VAL A 569 43.22 21.00 -19.88
CA VAL A 569 41.75 21.06 -20.10
C VAL A 569 41.40 22.10 -21.15
N ASN A 570 42.05 23.30 -21.11
CA ASN A 570 41.81 24.35 -22.08
C ASN A 570 42.35 24.01 -23.49
N SER A 571 43.29 23.08 -23.59
CA SER A 571 43.80 22.58 -24.86
C SER A 571 42.94 21.49 -25.52
N LEU A 572 41.89 21.02 -24.86
CA LEU A 572 40.94 20.06 -25.43
C LEU A 572 40.09 20.72 -26.50
N LYS A 573 39.66 19.95 -27.52
CA LYS A 573 38.67 20.41 -28.52
C LYS A 573 37.34 20.68 -27.85
N THR A 574 36.59 21.65 -28.34
CA THR A 574 35.29 22.07 -27.80
C THR A 574 34.35 20.88 -27.64
N GLU A 575 34.22 20.01 -28.64
CA GLU A 575 33.37 18.80 -28.58
C GLU A 575 33.80 17.80 -27.49
N GLN A 576 35.10 17.70 -27.24
CA GLN A 576 35.63 16.84 -26.17
C GLN A 576 35.33 17.44 -24.80
N LYS A 577 35.48 18.77 -24.66
CA LYS A 577 35.19 19.49 -23.43
C LYS A 577 33.72 19.40 -23.07
N GLU A 578 32.81 19.67 -24.02
CA GLU A 578 31.37 19.54 -23.83
C GLU A 578 30.96 18.13 -23.42
N ARG A 579 31.55 17.08 -24.02
CA ARG A 579 31.31 15.70 -23.67
C ARG A 579 31.75 15.36 -22.25
N ILE A 580 32.93 15.88 -21.85
CA ILE A 580 33.49 15.68 -20.51
C ILE A 580 32.61 16.39 -19.48
N GLU A 581 32.31 17.68 -19.73
CA GLU A 581 31.46 18.49 -18.84
C GLU A 581 30.03 17.95 -18.71
N GLY A 582 29.48 17.40 -19.81
CA GLY A 582 28.17 16.76 -19.80
C GLY A 582 28.10 15.48 -18.96
N HIS A 583 29.25 14.80 -18.75
CA HIS A 583 29.29 13.54 -17.99
C HIS A 583 29.82 13.72 -16.57
N PHE A 584 30.88 14.48 -16.40
CA PHE A 584 31.61 14.65 -15.13
C PHE A 584 31.34 16.00 -14.46
N GLY A 585 30.67 16.90 -15.15
CA GLY A 585 30.58 18.31 -14.76
C GLY A 585 31.82 19.11 -15.11
N PRO A 586 31.81 20.43 -14.86
CA PRO A 586 33.00 21.29 -15.05
C PRO A 586 34.10 20.89 -14.09
N MET A 587 35.35 21.23 -14.46
CA MET A 587 36.50 21.05 -13.55
C MET A 587 36.27 21.80 -12.25
N PRO A 588 36.38 21.17 -11.08
CA PRO A 588 36.23 21.84 -9.80
C PRO A 588 37.26 22.94 -9.61
N GLU A 589 36.84 23.99 -8.90
CA GLU A 589 37.74 25.09 -8.53
C GLU A 589 38.82 24.60 -7.56
N LYS A 590 39.85 25.40 -7.41
CA LYS A 590 40.95 25.14 -6.49
C LYS A 590 40.45 25.24 -5.05
N ASP A 591 40.62 24.17 -4.29
CA ASP A 591 40.23 24.14 -2.88
C ASP A 591 41.10 25.15 -2.06
N SER A 592 40.44 25.97 -1.24
CA SER A 592 41.11 26.95 -0.39
C SER A 592 41.91 26.30 0.74
N GLU A 593 41.44 25.17 1.27
CA GLU A 593 42.11 24.40 2.32
C GLU A 593 42.47 23.00 1.79
N LEU A 594 43.72 22.86 1.39
CA LEU A 594 44.24 21.72 0.67
C LEU A 594 44.10 20.39 1.41
N GLN A 595 44.19 20.40 2.74
CA GLN A 595 44.16 19.22 3.61
C GLN A 595 42.87 19.10 4.45
N ALA A 596 41.83 19.87 4.12
CA ALA A 596 40.52 19.78 4.83
C ALA A 596 39.79 18.47 4.54
N CYS A 597 39.81 18.05 3.28
CA CYS A 597 39.16 16.81 2.87
C CYS A 597 40.06 15.58 3.09
N PRO A 598 39.59 14.49 3.74
CA PRO A 598 40.39 13.28 3.93
C PRO A 598 40.85 12.61 2.63
N ASN A 599 40.17 12.86 1.52
CA ASN A 599 40.58 12.36 0.21
C ASN A 599 41.52 13.32 -0.57
N GLY A 600 41.76 14.51 -0.03
CA GLY A 600 42.47 15.60 -0.76
C GLY A 600 41.58 16.33 -1.77
N PRO A 601 42.13 17.20 -2.62
CA PRO A 601 41.40 18.10 -3.50
C PRO A 601 40.53 17.39 -4.51
N SER A 602 39.29 17.91 -4.71
CA SER A 602 38.27 17.35 -5.61
C SER A 602 38.71 17.37 -7.08
N TRP A 603 39.39 18.43 -7.52
CA TRP A 603 39.86 18.56 -8.90
C TRP A 603 40.86 17.47 -9.30
N CYS A 604 41.67 16.96 -8.35
CA CYS A 604 42.58 15.85 -8.60
C CYS A 604 41.85 14.58 -9.06
N TRP A 605 40.74 14.28 -8.41
CA TRP A 605 39.92 13.09 -8.72
C TRP A 605 39.16 13.27 -10.02
N TRP A 606 38.60 14.46 -10.24
CA TRP A 606 37.98 14.81 -11.50
C TRP A 606 38.97 14.66 -12.67
N LEU A 607 40.18 15.19 -12.51
CA LEU A 607 41.22 15.11 -13.53
C LEU A 607 41.60 13.64 -13.83
N LEU A 608 41.80 12.81 -12.79
CA LEU A 608 42.10 11.39 -12.96
C LEU A 608 41.00 10.63 -13.66
N ALA A 609 39.72 11.01 -13.45
CA ALA A 609 38.59 10.41 -14.14
C ALA A 609 38.54 10.77 -15.63
N VAL A 610 39.01 11.98 -15.99
CA VAL A 610 38.95 12.52 -17.36
C VAL A 610 40.17 12.18 -18.20
N LEU A 611 41.32 11.99 -17.55
CA LEU A 611 42.58 11.62 -18.24
C LEU A 611 42.41 10.27 -18.97
N PRO A 612 42.87 10.14 -20.21
CA PRO A 612 42.79 8.91 -21.00
C PRO A 612 43.77 7.85 -20.49
N LEU A 613 43.56 7.42 -19.25
CA LEU A 613 44.33 6.38 -18.59
C LEU A 613 43.49 5.09 -18.52
N GLU A 614 44.11 3.94 -18.75
CA GLU A 614 43.46 2.67 -18.46
C GLU A 614 43.19 2.50 -16.95
N GLY A 615 42.12 1.83 -16.56
CA GLY A 615 41.73 1.63 -15.17
C GLY A 615 42.85 1.05 -14.29
N ARG A 616 43.68 0.16 -14.84
CA ARG A 616 44.87 -0.39 -14.14
C ARG A 616 45.94 0.64 -13.86
N ALA A 617 46.09 1.66 -14.70
CA ALA A 617 47.01 2.77 -14.49
C ALA A 617 46.43 3.81 -13.52
N GLN A 618 45.11 3.88 -13.39
CA GLN A 618 44.40 4.75 -12.44
C GLN A 618 44.36 4.17 -11.02
N LEU A 619 44.33 2.86 -10.87
CA LEU A 619 44.17 2.16 -9.58
C LEU A 619 45.23 2.56 -8.52
N PRO A 620 46.53 2.69 -8.84
CA PRO A 620 47.54 3.13 -7.87
C PRO A 620 47.23 4.48 -7.22
N PHE A 621 46.59 5.41 -7.92
CA PHE A 621 46.24 6.73 -7.38
C PHE A 621 45.18 6.63 -6.26
N LEU A 622 44.29 5.64 -6.28
CA LEU A 622 43.38 5.39 -5.15
C LEU A 622 44.13 4.91 -3.91
N ALA A 623 45.17 4.12 -4.07
CA ALA A 623 45.96 3.55 -2.99
C ALA A 623 46.88 4.59 -2.29
N ILE A 624 47.26 5.64 -2.99
CA ILE A 624 48.23 6.66 -2.46
C ILE A 624 47.56 7.50 -1.36
N THR A 625 48.13 7.47 -0.16
CA THR A 625 47.73 8.28 0.99
C THR A 625 48.57 9.57 1.14
N SER A 626 49.59 9.74 0.35
CA SER A 626 50.38 10.99 0.30
C SER A 626 49.89 11.87 -0.85
N LEU A 627 49.30 13.01 -0.54
CA LEU A 627 48.85 13.98 -1.54
C LEU A 627 50.03 14.47 -2.42
N LYS A 628 51.23 14.70 -1.84
CA LYS A 628 52.44 15.05 -2.59
C LYS A 628 52.78 14.03 -3.66
N ASN A 629 52.70 12.74 -3.32
CA ASN A 629 52.99 11.66 -4.28
C ASN A 629 51.92 11.56 -5.37
N ARG A 630 50.64 11.75 -5.02
CA ARG A 630 49.55 11.77 -5.97
C ARG A 630 49.68 12.92 -6.97
N LEU A 631 49.92 14.15 -6.48
CA LEU A 631 50.17 15.33 -7.33
C LEU A 631 51.38 15.12 -8.24
N SER A 632 52.48 14.58 -7.71
CA SER A 632 53.68 14.26 -8.49
C SER A 632 53.39 13.23 -9.59
N GLY A 633 52.58 12.24 -9.30
CA GLY A 633 52.09 11.27 -10.28
C GLY A 633 51.25 11.93 -11.38
N ILE A 634 50.26 12.75 -11.01
CA ILE A 634 49.42 13.51 -11.94
C ILE A 634 50.26 14.40 -12.84
N ARG A 635 51.25 15.13 -12.24
CA ARG A 635 52.19 15.98 -13.00
C ARG A 635 52.93 15.19 -14.08
N LYS A 636 53.46 14.01 -13.74
CA LYS A 636 54.17 13.15 -14.72
C LYS A 636 53.23 12.74 -15.87
N VAL A 637 51.96 12.38 -15.59
CA VAL A 637 50.97 12.05 -16.61
C VAL A 637 50.72 13.26 -17.52
N LEU A 638 50.49 14.44 -16.96
CA LEU A 638 50.26 15.67 -17.74
C LEU A 638 51.45 16.02 -18.65
N LEU A 639 52.67 15.88 -18.15
CA LEU A 639 53.89 16.10 -18.96
C LEU A 639 54.01 15.10 -20.09
N PHE A 640 53.70 13.82 -19.83
CA PHE A 640 53.70 12.81 -20.87
C PHE A 640 52.64 13.10 -21.97
N MET A 641 51.45 13.51 -21.58
CA MET A 641 50.38 13.89 -22.52
C MET A 641 50.75 15.12 -23.35
N ALA A 642 51.48 16.10 -22.78
CA ALA A 642 51.98 17.25 -23.51
C ALA A 642 53.02 16.83 -24.58
N GLN A 643 53.93 15.92 -24.24
CA GLN A 643 54.94 15.40 -25.19
C GLN A 643 54.34 14.59 -26.33
N CYS A 644 53.28 13.79 -26.07
CA CYS A 644 52.60 13.02 -27.10
C CYS A 644 51.81 13.87 -28.11
N ARG A 645 51.46 15.10 -27.77
CA ARG A 645 50.79 16.06 -28.68
C ARG A 645 51.74 16.74 -29.68
N HIS A 646 53.01 16.78 -29.33
CA HIS A 646 54.06 17.41 -30.19
C HIS A 646 54.70 16.42 -31.14
N ARG A 647 54.31 15.16 -31.09
CA ARG A 647 54.61 14.12 -32.09
C ARG A 647 53.38 13.82 -32.96
#